data_c9fe10bb31b422aa5d0bae2af8540e30
#
_entry.id   c9fe10bb31b422aa5d0bae2af8540e30
#
_cell.length_a   1.000
_cell.length_b   1.000
_cell.length_c   1.000
_cell.angle_alpha   90.00
_cell.angle_beta   90.00
_cell.angle_gamma   90.00
#
_symmetry.space_group_name_H-M   'P 1'
#
loop_
_entity.id
_entity.type
_entity.pdbx_description
1 polymer ?
#
loop_
_entity_poly.entity_id
_entity_poly.type
_entity_poly.pdbx_seq_one_letter_code
_entity_poly.pdbx_strand_id
1 'polypeptide(L)'
;MNKIYNSVRVSVPNWIDDDAFNDLLALLIDYKDCVQQIAFFSSDFHPPLPLRTAKTHFSILRDRIERAKEAGFSCGINVLSTIGHHPERMDEALSGPWRHMTNIDGEACEASFCPGDEAYQEEYVAPLYRMCCEAKPDFIWIDDDIRYGHIPIGNGCFCDGCIARFNKENHRHFSREALKTALEASENTQLRKTWLRHQSRKIADLLRVIRRTVNACDDGITLGLMTGERYFEGYDFPLWADALSDGGRYEILWRPGGGAYTDQPFLSQIEKAGQIGRQCAGLPENVTVVQSEIENFPYRLLQKSPRSTALEALLYVSAGCTGAAFNILPSAPYIENLDVMRGHFTAVRNVFPFEKLLSDLAGRTPTAGVYDGWHPHAQAAVSGSFLHDWGGSFAEHWNAVYTLGLPESFDFHTAAAYLLTGTAPRAYTEEELLKLLSAGVYMDAGALQTLNEMGYAELTGFSVGERFREDHLEVYTDHPLNRGFAGRARHCPQVFVKGESAALLPTDGAEPLSYLTDFHGKIAAGCAIGLYQNKLGGKICVSSHYAAADMGDPFKAAQMKRLFRLLSDDRLPFLPESCVRLRSFARQTPRGNAVILFNPNLDCLNDVAVLYAGNRSEIDYIGEDCNRQRLSAAGTDGKMTRFLLPPLPPFSMALLLPKEIA
;
A
#
# COMPACT_ATOMS: atom_id res chain seq x y z
N MET A 1 -16.46 16.34 -18.44
CA MET A 1 -17.05 15.29 -17.56
C MET A 1 -16.92 15.75 -16.12
N ASN A 2 -17.93 15.48 -15.28
CA ASN A 2 -17.77 15.70 -13.84
C ASN A 2 -16.67 14.76 -13.31
N LYS A 3 -15.80 15.27 -12.44
CA LYS A 3 -14.76 14.45 -11.82
C LYS A 3 -15.41 13.32 -11.00
N ILE A 4 -14.90 12.10 -11.15
CA ILE A 4 -15.43 10.92 -10.46
C ILE A 4 -14.54 10.65 -9.26
N TYR A 5 -15.17 10.55 -8.08
CA TYR A 5 -14.48 10.25 -6.82
C TYR A 5 -14.86 8.86 -6.32
N ASN A 6 -16.15 8.56 -6.19
CA ASN A 6 -16.64 7.38 -5.50
C ASN A 6 -17.47 6.47 -6.39
N SER A 7 -17.28 5.19 -6.23
CA SER A 7 -17.98 4.09 -6.89
C SER A 7 -18.60 3.15 -5.85
N VAL A 8 -19.76 2.56 -6.17
CA VAL A 8 -20.32 1.43 -5.42
C VAL A 8 -20.18 0.18 -6.25
N ARG A 9 -19.65 -0.90 -5.65
CA ARG A 9 -19.54 -2.23 -6.23
C ARG A 9 -20.78 -3.03 -5.85
N VAL A 10 -21.44 -3.65 -6.82
CA VAL A 10 -22.76 -4.28 -6.66
C VAL A 10 -22.67 -5.76 -7.00
N SER A 11 -22.89 -6.61 -5.99
CA SER A 11 -22.85 -8.07 -6.14
C SER A 11 -24.05 -8.61 -6.93
N VAL A 12 -23.91 -9.82 -7.49
CA VAL A 12 -24.92 -10.47 -8.32
C VAL A 12 -26.30 -10.54 -7.66
N PRO A 13 -26.45 -10.94 -6.37
CA PRO A 13 -27.75 -10.97 -5.73
C PRO A 13 -28.52 -9.64 -5.74
N ASN A 14 -27.82 -8.51 -5.78
CA ASN A 14 -28.43 -7.18 -5.76
C ASN A 14 -28.86 -6.66 -7.14
N TRP A 15 -28.45 -7.31 -8.23
CA TRP A 15 -28.82 -6.87 -9.58
C TRP A 15 -29.50 -7.93 -10.45
N ILE A 16 -29.43 -9.21 -10.08
CA ILE A 16 -30.00 -10.29 -10.90
C ILE A 16 -31.52 -10.29 -10.84
N ASP A 17 -32.06 -9.97 -9.67
CA ASP A 17 -33.50 -9.80 -9.45
C ASP A 17 -33.90 -8.33 -9.73
N ASP A 18 -35.07 -8.13 -10.35
CA ASP A 18 -35.52 -6.79 -10.76
C ASP A 18 -35.98 -5.92 -9.59
N ASP A 19 -36.68 -6.51 -8.61
CA ASP A 19 -37.17 -5.79 -7.44
C ASP A 19 -35.99 -5.38 -6.54
N ALA A 20 -35.03 -6.30 -6.30
CA ALA A 20 -33.81 -6.01 -5.55
C ALA A 20 -32.99 -4.88 -6.22
N PHE A 21 -32.89 -4.90 -7.54
CA PHE A 21 -32.21 -3.83 -8.28
C PHE A 21 -32.93 -2.48 -8.19
N ASN A 22 -34.28 -2.48 -8.23
CA ASN A 22 -35.09 -1.27 -8.08
C ASN A 22 -34.86 -0.61 -6.70
N ASP A 23 -34.90 -1.40 -5.64
CA ASP A 23 -34.65 -0.94 -4.27
C ASP A 23 -33.23 -0.39 -4.11
N LEU A 24 -32.23 -1.09 -4.68
CA LEU A 24 -30.84 -0.61 -4.71
C LEU A 24 -30.71 0.72 -5.47
N LEU A 25 -31.28 0.82 -6.68
CA LEU A 25 -31.18 2.02 -7.49
C LEU A 25 -31.84 3.21 -6.81
N ALA A 26 -33.00 3.01 -6.18
CA ALA A 26 -33.65 4.03 -5.38
C ALA A 26 -32.78 4.50 -4.21
N LEU A 27 -32.12 3.57 -3.49
CA LEU A 27 -31.16 3.91 -2.45
C LEU A 27 -30.00 4.74 -2.99
N LEU A 28 -29.37 4.32 -4.10
CA LEU A 28 -28.19 5.01 -4.65
C LEU A 28 -28.53 6.40 -5.18
N ILE A 29 -29.73 6.61 -5.72
CA ILE A 29 -30.20 7.95 -6.17
C ILE A 29 -30.19 8.93 -4.99
N ASP A 30 -30.58 8.52 -3.79
CA ASP A 30 -30.55 9.35 -2.59
C ASP A 30 -29.13 9.83 -2.22
N TYR A 31 -28.08 9.11 -2.65
CA TYR A 31 -26.66 9.38 -2.34
C TYR A 31 -25.81 9.76 -3.57
N LYS A 32 -26.46 10.15 -4.66
CA LYS A 32 -25.78 10.50 -5.91
C LYS A 32 -24.81 11.69 -5.79
N ASP A 33 -25.01 12.52 -4.78
CA ASP A 33 -24.13 13.66 -4.47
C ASP A 33 -22.73 13.21 -3.98
N CYS A 34 -22.60 12.02 -3.39
CA CYS A 34 -21.33 11.46 -2.90
C CYS A 34 -20.91 10.16 -3.57
N VAL A 35 -21.75 9.54 -4.42
CA VAL A 35 -21.46 8.35 -5.22
C VAL A 35 -21.77 8.64 -6.68
N GLN A 36 -20.80 8.51 -7.57
CA GLN A 36 -20.93 8.88 -8.99
C GLN A 36 -20.93 7.69 -9.93
N GLN A 37 -20.38 6.54 -9.48
CA GLN A 37 -20.25 5.33 -10.31
C GLN A 37 -20.91 4.12 -9.67
N ILE A 38 -21.40 3.21 -10.53
CA ILE A 38 -21.85 1.88 -10.16
C ILE A 38 -21.04 0.85 -10.96
N ALA A 39 -20.39 -0.10 -10.27
CA ALA A 39 -19.64 -1.20 -10.87
C ALA A 39 -20.32 -2.54 -10.52
N PHE A 40 -20.93 -3.18 -11.49
CA PHE A 40 -21.65 -4.45 -11.31
C PHE A 40 -20.68 -5.64 -11.41
N PHE A 41 -20.62 -6.50 -10.39
CA PHE A 41 -19.89 -7.75 -10.50
C PHE A 41 -20.50 -8.66 -11.56
N SER A 42 -19.65 -9.28 -12.38
CA SER A 42 -20.07 -10.26 -13.39
C SER A 42 -20.43 -11.63 -12.83
N SER A 43 -19.91 -11.94 -11.63
CA SER A 43 -20.03 -13.22 -10.94
C SER A 43 -20.16 -13.00 -9.43
N ASP A 44 -20.66 -14.01 -8.73
CA ASP A 44 -20.75 -14.10 -7.27
C ASP A 44 -19.82 -15.17 -6.68
N PHE A 45 -18.92 -15.73 -7.49
CA PHE A 45 -17.88 -16.67 -7.06
C PHE A 45 -16.60 -16.50 -7.89
N HIS A 46 -15.47 -16.95 -7.34
CA HIS A 46 -14.14 -16.63 -7.82
C HIS A 46 -13.58 -17.49 -8.97
N PRO A 47 -13.99 -18.72 -9.22
CA PRO A 47 -13.64 -19.43 -10.45
C PRO A 47 -14.24 -18.75 -11.69
N PRO A 48 -13.61 -18.87 -12.88
CA PRO A 48 -14.18 -18.32 -14.11
C PRO A 48 -15.54 -18.91 -14.44
N LEU A 49 -16.46 -18.08 -14.94
CA LEU A 49 -17.79 -18.48 -15.34
C LEU A 49 -17.77 -19.19 -16.70
N PRO A 50 -18.58 -20.26 -16.90
CA PRO A 50 -18.87 -20.74 -18.24
C PRO A 50 -19.44 -19.61 -19.13
N LEU A 51 -18.98 -19.51 -20.39
CA LEU A 51 -19.41 -18.43 -21.31
C LEU A 51 -20.94 -18.36 -21.48
N ARG A 52 -21.65 -19.50 -21.36
CA ARG A 52 -23.12 -19.52 -21.39
C ARG A 52 -23.72 -18.73 -20.21
N THR A 53 -23.22 -18.93 -19.02
CA THR A 53 -23.67 -18.22 -17.82
C THR A 53 -23.31 -16.73 -17.90
N ALA A 54 -22.08 -16.41 -18.30
CA ALA A 54 -21.62 -15.05 -18.52
C ALA A 54 -22.51 -14.30 -19.52
N LYS A 55 -22.90 -14.93 -20.62
CA LYS A 55 -23.82 -14.33 -21.61
C LYS A 55 -25.17 -13.97 -21.00
N THR A 56 -25.72 -14.83 -20.14
CA THR A 56 -26.99 -14.55 -19.44
C THR A 56 -26.82 -13.35 -18.51
N HIS A 57 -25.75 -13.31 -17.71
CA HIS A 57 -25.46 -12.21 -16.80
C HIS A 57 -25.31 -10.88 -17.56
N PHE A 58 -24.51 -10.83 -18.60
CA PHE A 58 -24.32 -9.60 -19.38
C PHE A 58 -25.58 -9.13 -20.11
N SER A 59 -26.47 -10.05 -20.49
CA SER A 59 -27.78 -9.68 -21.05
C SER A 59 -28.66 -8.96 -20.01
N ILE A 60 -28.69 -9.41 -18.77
CA ILE A 60 -29.41 -8.76 -17.67
C ILE A 60 -28.73 -7.42 -17.34
N LEU A 61 -27.40 -7.43 -17.19
CA LEU A 61 -26.64 -6.21 -16.87
C LEU A 61 -26.81 -5.10 -17.88
N ARG A 62 -27.07 -5.40 -19.15
CA ARG A 62 -27.36 -4.39 -20.15
C ARG A 62 -28.56 -3.52 -19.77
N ASP A 63 -29.67 -4.13 -19.31
CA ASP A 63 -30.85 -3.41 -18.81
C ASP A 63 -30.51 -2.60 -17.54
N ARG A 64 -29.79 -3.21 -16.60
CA ARG A 64 -29.41 -2.56 -15.34
C ARG A 64 -28.52 -1.32 -15.56
N ILE A 65 -27.56 -1.45 -16.47
CA ILE A 65 -26.66 -0.36 -16.88
C ILE A 65 -27.44 0.77 -17.55
N GLU A 66 -28.35 0.46 -18.47
CA GLU A 66 -29.18 1.46 -19.16
C GLU A 66 -29.99 2.28 -18.13
N ARG A 67 -30.71 1.61 -17.24
CA ARG A 67 -31.54 2.24 -16.19
C ARG A 67 -30.72 3.07 -15.20
N ALA A 68 -29.55 2.58 -14.79
CA ALA A 68 -28.67 3.33 -13.90
C ALA A 68 -28.05 4.55 -14.60
N LYS A 69 -27.73 4.47 -15.90
CA LYS A 69 -27.29 5.61 -16.71
C LYS A 69 -28.40 6.66 -16.86
N GLU A 70 -29.66 6.25 -17.09
CA GLU A 70 -30.81 7.15 -17.11
C GLU A 70 -30.99 7.88 -15.78
N ALA A 71 -30.71 7.21 -14.65
CA ALA A 71 -30.66 7.83 -13.33
C ALA A 71 -29.43 8.76 -13.15
N GLY A 72 -28.49 8.78 -14.13
CA GLY A 72 -27.35 9.68 -14.23
C GLY A 72 -26.09 9.21 -13.51
N PHE A 73 -25.91 7.90 -13.31
CA PHE A 73 -24.65 7.31 -12.89
C PHE A 73 -23.77 6.96 -14.09
N SER A 74 -22.46 6.97 -13.89
CA SER A 74 -21.54 6.25 -14.79
C SER A 74 -21.51 4.80 -14.38
N CYS A 75 -21.67 3.89 -15.32
CA CYS A 75 -21.92 2.46 -15.02
C CYS A 75 -20.94 1.56 -15.73
N GLY A 76 -20.39 0.61 -15.01
CA GLY A 76 -19.47 -0.38 -15.55
C GLY A 76 -19.65 -1.78 -15.00
N ILE A 77 -18.85 -2.68 -15.52
CA ILE A 77 -18.82 -4.08 -15.11
C ILE A 77 -17.49 -4.38 -14.44
N ASN A 78 -17.55 -5.04 -13.28
CA ASN A 78 -16.41 -5.60 -12.58
C ASN A 78 -16.33 -7.08 -12.93
N VAL A 79 -15.42 -7.47 -13.82
CA VAL A 79 -15.19 -8.86 -14.19
C VAL A 79 -14.45 -9.54 -13.06
N LEU A 80 -15.19 -10.19 -12.15
CA LEU A 80 -14.67 -10.76 -10.91
C LEU A 80 -13.64 -11.85 -11.16
N SER A 81 -13.80 -12.62 -12.24
CA SER A 81 -12.92 -13.75 -12.51
C SER A 81 -12.59 -13.84 -13.99
N THR A 82 -11.34 -13.53 -14.31
CA THR A 82 -10.75 -13.70 -15.64
C THR A 82 -9.92 -14.97 -15.75
N ILE A 83 -9.03 -15.22 -14.79
CA ILE A 83 -8.21 -16.43 -14.73
C ILE A 83 -8.54 -17.33 -13.54
N GLY A 84 -9.31 -16.82 -12.59
CA GLY A 84 -9.74 -17.53 -11.40
C GLY A 84 -8.91 -17.24 -10.16
N HIS A 85 -9.51 -17.47 -8.99
CA HIS A 85 -8.94 -17.04 -7.71
C HIS A 85 -8.98 -18.14 -6.64
N HIS A 86 -10.16 -18.48 -6.12
CA HIS A 86 -10.36 -19.50 -5.08
C HIS A 86 -11.20 -20.66 -5.58
N PRO A 87 -10.95 -21.91 -5.12
CA PRO A 87 -11.78 -23.05 -5.43
C PRO A 87 -13.08 -23.01 -4.59
N GLU A 88 -14.17 -22.63 -5.22
CA GLU A 88 -15.52 -22.66 -4.67
C GLU A 88 -16.54 -22.95 -5.77
N ARG A 89 -17.63 -23.63 -5.45
CA ARG A 89 -18.68 -23.98 -6.42
C ARG A 89 -18.13 -24.53 -7.75
N MET A 90 -17.16 -25.45 -7.64
CA MET A 90 -16.42 -25.97 -8.80
C MET A 90 -17.30 -26.73 -9.80
N ASP A 91 -18.49 -27.19 -9.39
CA ASP A 91 -19.51 -27.78 -10.25
C ASP A 91 -20.19 -26.78 -11.20
N GLU A 92 -20.16 -25.51 -10.85
CA GLU A 92 -20.66 -24.40 -11.66
C GLU A 92 -19.55 -23.65 -12.42
N ALA A 93 -18.28 -23.93 -12.10
CA ALA A 93 -17.13 -23.25 -12.66
C ALA A 93 -16.84 -23.66 -14.12
N LEU A 94 -16.09 -22.81 -14.81
CA LEU A 94 -15.56 -23.13 -16.14
C LEU A 94 -14.67 -24.37 -16.08
N SER A 95 -14.91 -25.30 -16.98
CA SER A 95 -14.03 -26.43 -17.22
C SER A 95 -13.63 -26.48 -18.70
N GLY A 96 -12.40 -26.95 -18.99
CA GLY A 96 -11.92 -27.02 -20.36
C GLY A 96 -10.49 -27.58 -20.45
N PRO A 97 -9.97 -27.72 -21.67
CA PRO A 97 -8.67 -28.37 -21.90
C PRO A 97 -7.46 -27.47 -21.64
N TRP A 98 -7.67 -26.25 -21.14
CA TRP A 98 -6.61 -25.25 -20.96
C TRP A 98 -5.75 -25.56 -19.74
N ARG A 99 -4.54 -25.04 -19.75
CA ARG A 99 -3.60 -25.24 -18.64
C ARG A 99 -4.04 -24.46 -17.39
N HIS A 100 -4.10 -25.16 -16.28
CA HIS A 100 -4.26 -24.54 -14.97
C HIS A 100 -2.95 -23.91 -14.49
N MET A 101 -3.05 -22.92 -13.64
CA MET A 101 -1.91 -22.48 -12.84
C MET A 101 -1.40 -23.65 -12.01
N THR A 102 -0.08 -23.78 -11.91
CA THR A 102 0.55 -24.93 -11.26
C THR A 102 1.62 -24.40 -10.29
N ASN A 103 1.67 -24.93 -9.08
CA ASN A 103 2.71 -24.58 -8.12
C ASN A 103 4.06 -25.22 -8.50
N ILE A 104 5.10 -24.91 -7.72
CA ILE A 104 6.45 -25.41 -7.98
C ILE A 104 6.56 -26.93 -7.77
N ASP A 105 5.69 -27.54 -6.98
CA ASP A 105 5.66 -28.98 -6.72
C ASP A 105 4.86 -29.76 -7.78
N GLY A 106 4.25 -29.05 -8.72
CA GLY A 106 3.50 -29.64 -9.85
C GLY A 106 2.02 -29.80 -9.58
N GLU A 107 1.48 -29.29 -8.48
CA GLU A 107 0.07 -29.33 -8.16
C GLU A 107 -0.68 -28.22 -8.90
N ALA A 108 -1.73 -28.57 -9.61
CA ALA A 108 -2.56 -27.61 -10.32
C ALA A 108 -3.58 -26.96 -9.40
N CYS A 109 -3.82 -25.66 -9.60
CA CYS A 109 -4.95 -24.96 -9.01
C CYS A 109 -6.17 -25.12 -9.90
N GLU A 110 -7.11 -25.98 -9.53
CA GLU A 110 -8.29 -26.29 -10.35
C GLU A 110 -9.17 -25.08 -10.63
N ALA A 111 -9.16 -24.07 -9.74
CA ALA A 111 -9.95 -22.85 -9.89
C ALA A 111 -9.28 -21.77 -10.76
N SER A 112 -8.03 -21.95 -11.18
CA SER A 112 -7.27 -20.89 -11.86
C SER A 112 -6.56 -21.39 -13.11
N PHE A 113 -6.72 -20.65 -14.21
CA PHE A 113 -6.07 -20.94 -15.49
C PHE A 113 -4.76 -20.15 -15.65
N CYS A 114 -3.81 -20.73 -16.38
CA CYS A 114 -2.53 -20.10 -16.62
C CYS A 114 -2.68 -18.85 -17.51
N PRO A 115 -2.29 -17.65 -17.06
CA PRO A 115 -2.39 -16.43 -17.88
C PRO A 115 -1.55 -16.47 -19.16
N GLY A 116 -0.53 -17.34 -19.23
CA GLY A 116 0.29 -17.55 -20.42
C GLY A 116 -0.22 -18.66 -21.35
N ASP A 117 -1.44 -19.13 -21.20
CA ASP A 117 -2.05 -20.08 -22.14
C ASP A 117 -2.77 -19.35 -23.27
N GLU A 118 -2.17 -19.33 -24.46
CA GLU A 118 -2.71 -18.62 -25.62
C GLU A 118 -4.09 -19.15 -26.05
N ALA A 119 -4.31 -20.47 -25.96
CA ALA A 119 -5.62 -21.05 -26.27
C ALA A 119 -6.69 -20.57 -25.30
N TYR A 120 -6.38 -20.49 -24.00
CA TYR A 120 -7.29 -19.93 -23.01
C TYR A 120 -7.60 -18.45 -23.28
N GLN A 121 -6.60 -17.66 -23.64
CA GLN A 121 -6.78 -16.24 -23.98
C GLN A 121 -7.72 -16.06 -25.19
N GLU A 122 -7.56 -16.88 -26.23
CA GLU A 122 -8.33 -16.75 -27.46
C GLU A 122 -9.75 -17.37 -27.36
N GLU A 123 -9.87 -18.53 -26.72
CA GLU A 123 -11.11 -19.32 -26.70
C GLU A 123 -12.04 -18.93 -25.53
N TYR A 124 -11.49 -18.36 -24.46
CA TYR A 124 -12.29 -17.97 -23.30
C TYR A 124 -12.20 -16.44 -23.01
N VAL A 125 -11.01 -15.90 -22.78
CA VAL A 125 -10.86 -14.50 -22.30
C VAL A 125 -11.40 -13.50 -23.35
N ALA A 126 -10.97 -13.61 -24.59
CA ALA A 126 -11.44 -12.70 -25.65
C ALA A 126 -12.96 -12.78 -25.87
N PRO A 127 -13.62 -13.97 -25.96
CA PRO A 127 -15.08 -14.07 -25.98
C PRO A 127 -15.78 -13.47 -24.76
N LEU A 128 -15.25 -13.68 -23.53
CA LEU A 128 -15.81 -13.13 -22.30
C LEU A 128 -15.87 -11.59 -22.36
N TYR A 129 -14.76 -10.94 -22.69
CA TYR A 129 -14.70 -9.47 -22.76
C TYR A 129 -15.50 -8.90 -23.95
N ARG A 130 -15.63 -9.64 -25.03
CA ARG A 130 -16.50 -9.27 -26.15
C ARG A 130 -17.97 -9.23 -25.72
N MET A 131 -18.43 -10.25 -24.99
CA MET A 131 -19.79 -10.28 -24.42
C MET A 131 -19.99 -9.21 -23.35
N CYS A 132 -18.96 -8.89 -22.55
CA CYS A 132 -19.00 -7.79 -21.60
C CYS A 132 -19.27 -6.44 -22.30
N CYS A 133 -18.63 -6.17 -23.44
CA CYS A 133 -18.88 -4.97 -24.24
C CYS A 133 -20.31 -4.87 -24.78
N GLU A 134 -20.98 -6.01 -25.07
CA GLU A 134 -22.37 -6.03 -25.53
C GLU A 134 -23.36 -5.43 -24.51
N ALA A 135 -23.01 -5.43 -23.23
CA ALA A 135 -23.78 -4.78 -22.16
C ALA A 135 -23.63 -3.24 -22.14
N LYS A 136 -22.77 -2.67 -23.01
CA LYS A 136 -22.55 -1.23 -23.19
C LYS A 136 -22.14 -0.50 -21.90
N PRO A 137 -21.15 -0.98 -21.15
CA PRO A 137 -20.64 -0.28 -19.98
C PRO A 137 -19.83 0.96 -20.40
N ASP A 138 -19.71 1.97 -19.50
CA ASP A 138 -18.77 3.09 -19.67
C ASP A 138 -17.33 2.66 -19.35
N PHE A 139 -17.20 1.68 -18.45
CA PHE A 139 -15.90 1.13 -18.03
C PHE A 139 -16.01 -0.37 -17.67
N ILE A 140 -14.87 -1.05 -17.75
CA ILE A 140 -14.74 -2.44 -17.32
C ILE A 140 -13.58 -2.51 -16.34
N TRP A 141 -13.86 -3.00 -15.12
CA TRP A 141 -12.85 -3.37 -14.15
C TRP A 141 -12.44 -4.83 -14.35
N ILE A 142 -11.14 -5.05 -14.42
CA ILE A 142 -10.49 -6.35 -14.33
C ILE A 142 -10.14 -6.52 -12.86
N ASP A 143 -10.68 -7.54 -12.21
CA ASP A 143 -10.50 -7.75 -10.77
C ASP A 143 -9.11 -8.29 -10.43
N ASP A 144 -8.82 -8.40 -9.14
CA ASP A 144 -7.52 -8.79 -8.59
C ASP A 144 -7.21 -10.30 -8.74
N ASP A 145 -8.06 -11.05 -9.44
CA ASP A 145 -7.76 -12.42 -9.83
C ASP A 145 -6.57 -12.50 -10.81
N ILE A 146 -6.31 -11.43 -11.56
CA ILE A 146 -5.16 -11.35 -12.47
C ILE A 146 -3.89 -11.02 -11.69
N ARG A 147 -3.33 -12.04 -11.08
CA ARG A 147 -2.05 -12.02 -10.38
C ARG A 147 -1.40 -13.39 -10.46
N TYR A 148 -0.15 -13.51 -10.09
CA TYR A 148 0.50 -14.81 -10.05
C TYR A 148 0.69 -15.38 -8.64
N GLY A 149 0.31 -14.62 -7.62
CA GLY A 149 0.34 -15.03 -6.23
C GLY A 149 -0.99 -15.61 -5.75
N HIS A 150 -1.45 -16.72 -6.30
CA HIS A 150 -2.65 -17.42 -5.83
C HIS A 150 -2.30 -18.50 -4.81
N ILE A 151 -3.20 -18.79 -3.89
CA ILE A 151 -3.11 -19.96 -3.03
C ILE A 151 -3.70 -21.17 -3.80
N PRO A 152 -2.99 -22.28 -3.94
CA PRO A 152 -1.68 -22.64 -3.35
C PRO A 152 -0.46 -22.37 -4.24
N ILE A 153 -0.55 -21.53 -5.25
CA ILE A 153 0.45 -21.41 -6.33
C ILE A 153 1.78 -20.81 -5.86
N GLY A 154 1.74 -19.81 -4.98
CA GLY A 154 2.95 -19.10 -4.58
C GLY A 154 3.41 -18.05 -5.61
N ASN A 155 4.71 -17.92 -5.80
CA ASN A 155 5.32 -16.87 -6.61
C ASN A 155 5.38 -17.22 -8.11
N GLY A 156 4.25 -17.47 -8.71
CA GLY A 156 4.09 -17.64 -10.15
C GLY A 156 3.58 -19.00 -10.59
N CYS A 157 3.20 -19.10 -11.85
CA CYS A 157 2.78 -20.37 -12.45
C CYS A 157 4.00 -21.14 -12.94
N PHE A 158 4.17 -22.37 -12.45
CA PHE A 158 5.25 -23.30 -12.78
C PHE A 158 4.76 -24.46 -13.70
N CYS A 159 3.68 -24.28 -14.44
CA CYS A 159 3.28 -25.28 -15.43
C CYS A 159 4.38 -25.46 -16.50
N ASP A 160 4.40 -26.59 -17.18
CA ASP A 160 5.46 -26.93 -18.13
C ASP A 160 5.62 -25.88 -19.25
N GLY A 161 4.50 -25.28 -19.69
CA GLY A 161 4.52 -24.20 -20.68
C GLY A 161 5.23 -22.93 -20.16
N CYS A 162 5.03 -22.57 -18.88
CA CYS A 162 5.69 -21.43 -18.26
C CYS A 162 7.20 -21.66 -18.10
N ILE A 163 7.60 -22.85 -17.64
CA ILE A 163 9.02 -23.21 -17.51
C ILE A 163 9.70 -23.26 -18.87
N ALA A 164 9.06 -23.84 -19.87
CA ALA A 164 9.61 -23.89 -21.25
C ALA A 164 9.79 -22.48 -21.84
N ARG A 165 8.79 -21.59 -21.65
CA ARG A 165 8.88 -20.19 -22.09
C ARG A 165 9.99 -19.45 -21.36
N PHE A 166 10.10 -19.60 -20.03
CA PHE A 166 11.17 -19.00 -19.22
C PHE A 166 12.56 -19.45 -19.70
N ASN A 167 12.74 -20.74 -19.91
CA ASN A 167 13.98 -21.31 -20.41
C ASN A 167 14.37 -20.74 -21.79
N LYS A 168 13.41 -20.67 -22.71
CA LYS A 168 13.62 -20.10 -24.04
C LYS A 168 14.02 -18.62 -23.98
N GLU A 169 13.28 -17.81 -23.23
CA GLU A 169 13.51 -16.37 -23.11
C GLU A 169 14.86 -16.03 -22.44
N ASN A 170 15.35 -16.88 -21.55
CA ASN A 170 16.55 -16.63 -20.76
C ASN A 170 17.74 -17.53 -21.11
N HIS A 171 17.66 -18.29 -22.22
CA HIS A 171 18.70 -19.23 -22.66
C HIS A 171 19.12 -20.21 -21.55
N ARG A 172 18.13 -20.79 -20.87
CA ARG A 172 18.30 -21.74 -19.75
C ARG A 172 17.66 -23.08 -20.08
N HIS A 173 17.94 -24.07 -19.23
CA HIS A 173 17.44 -25.45 -19.39
C HIS A 173 17.03 -26.04 -18.02
N PHE A 174 16.28 -25.28 -17.23
CA PHE A 174 15.80 -25.76 -15.94
C PHE A 174 14.70 -26.81 -16.12
N SER A 175 14.81 -27.93 -15.39
CA SER A 175 13.64 -28.69 -14.99
C SER A 175 12.91 -27.95 -13.85
N ARG A 176 11.68 -28.35 -13.51
CA ARG A 176 10.95 -27.76 -12.38
C ARG A 176 11.74 -27.89 -11.09
N GLU A 177 12.31 -29.05 -10.80
CA GLU A 177 13.11 -29.29 -9.60
C GLU A 177 14.40 -28.47 -9.56
N ALA A 178 15.10 -28.38 -10.67
CA ALA A 178 16.31 -27.54 -10.77
C ALA A 178 15.97 -26.04 -10.59
N LEU A 179 14.84 -25.58 -11.12
CA LEU A 179 14.36 -24.20 -10.95
C LEU A 179 13.99 -23.93 -9.49
N LYS A 180 13.27 -24.87 -8.84
CA LYS A 180 12.96 -24.81 -7.40
C LYS A 180 14.21 -24.59 -6.57
N THR A 181 15.17 -25.48 -6.70
CA THR A 181 16.45 -25.40 -5.97
C THR A 181 17.16 -24.07 -6.20
N ALA A 182 17.19 -23.60 -7.46
CA ALA A 182 17.84 -22.35 -7.81
C ALA A 182 17.11 -21.11 -7.27
N LEU A 183 15.78 -21.10 -7.23
CA LEU A 183 14.99 -19.99 -6.70
C LEU A 183 14.99 -19.94 -5.17
N GLU A 184 15.09 -21.08 -4.48
CA GLU A 184 15.18 -21.12 -3.02
C GLU A 184 16.55 -20.66 -2.50
N ALA A 185 17.60 -20.76 -3.28
CA ALA A 185 18.93 -20.27 -2.89
C ALA A 185 18.91 -18.74 -2.71
N SER A 186 19.15 -18.26 -1.50
CA SER A 186 19.00 -16.84 -1.12
C SER A 186 19.98 -15.90 -1.84
N GLU A 187 21.11 -16.41 -2.28
CA GLU A 187 22.13 -15.71 -3.09
C GLU A 187 21.67 -15.44 -4.53
N ASN A 188 20.66 -16.17 -5.03
CA ASN A 188 20.20 -16.07 -6.40
C ASN A 188 19.16 -14.94 -6.62
N THR A 189 19.31 -13.81 -5.93
CA THR A 189 18.40 -12.66 -6.05
C THR A 189 18.15 -12.23 -7.49
N GLN A 190 19.19 -12.26 -8.35
CA GLN A 190 19.05 -11.89 -9.76
C GLN A 190 18.19 -12.89 -10.57
N LEU A 191 18.28 -14.18 -10.27
CA LEU A 191 17.40 -15.18 -10.87
C LEU A 191 15.95 -14.98 -10.43
N ARG A 192 15.74 -14.71 -9.13
CA ARG A 192 14.43 -14.39 -8.56
C ARG A 192 13.81 -13.16 -9.26
N LYS A 193 14.57 -12.06 -9.41
CA LYS A 193 14.14 -10.87 -10.18
C LYS A 193 13.76 -11.22 -11.62
N THR A 194 14.54 -12.09 -12.28
CA THR A 194 14.28 -12.52 -13.66
C THR A 194 13.00 -13.36 -13.75
N TRP A 195 12.78 -14.26 -12.77
CA TRP A 195 11.57 -15.07 -12.70
C TRP A 195 10.32 -14.20 -12.48
N LEU A 196 10.34 -13.28 -11.51
CA LEU A 196 9.24 -12.35 -11.25
C LEU A 196 8.89 -11.50 -12.48
N ARG A 197 9.90 -10.98 -13.17
CA ARG A 197 9.69 -10.22 -14.42
C ARG A 197 9.07 -11.08 -15.53
N HIS A 198 9.46 -12.35 -15.64
CA HIS A 198 8.83 -13.28 -16.59
C HIS A 198 7.34 -13.47 -16.26
N GLN A 199 6.99 -13.61 -14.97
CA GLN A 199 5.59 -13.72 -14.54
C GLN A 199 4.80 -12.45 -14.86
N SER A 200 5.33 -11.27 -14.54
CA SER A 200 4.69 -9.97 -14.84
C SER A 200 4.43 -9.78 -16.34
N ARG A 201 5.35 -10.22 -17.20
CA ARG A 201 5.19 -10.14 -18.67
C ARG A 201 4.03 -10.99 -19.17
N LYS A 202 3.81 -12.19 -18.63
CA LYS A 202 2.67 -13.03 -19.02
C LYS A 202 1.34 -12.37 -18.70
N ILE A 203 1.26 -11.70 -17.56
CA ILE A 203 0.08 -10.91 -17.19
C ILE A 203 -0.09 -9.73 -18.16
N ALA A 204 0.97 -9.00 -18.47
CA ALA A 204 0.91 -7.92 -19.46
C ALA A 204 0.42 -8.40 -20.84
N ASP A 205 0.84 -9.60 -21.27
CA ASP A 205 0.36 -10.18 -22.53
C ASP A 205 -1.15 -10.46 -22.50
N LEU A 206 -1.65 -11.01 -21.38
CA LEU A 206 -3.09 -11.20 -21.16
C LEU A 206 -3.85 -9.87 -21.18
N LEU A 207 -3.33 -8.85 -20.49
CA LEU A 207 -3.94 -7.51 -20.45
C LEU A 207 -3.99 -6.86 -21.85
N ARG A 208 -2.97 -7.09 -22.69
CA ARG A 208 -2.98 -6.67 -24.11
C ARG A 208 -4.05 -7.37 -24.93
N VAL A 209 -4.31 -8.67 -24.66
CA VAL A 209 -5.42 -9.39 -25.31
C VAL A 209 -6.75 -8.75 -24.93
N ILE A 210 -6.96 -8.48 -23.65
CA ILE A 210 -8.18 -7.82 -23.16
C ILE A 210 -8.35 -6.45 -23.82
N ARG A 211 -7.30 -5.59 -23.80
CA ARG A 211 -7.36 -4.25 -24.41
C ARG A 211 -7.71 -4.33 -25.90
N ARG A 212 -7.02 -5.16 -26.66
CA ARG A 212 -7.31 -5.34 -28.11
C ARG A 212 -8.74 -5.80 -28.36
N THR A 213 -9.24 -6.73 -27.53
CA THR A 213 -10.60 -7.24 -27.65
C THR A 213 -11.64 -6.14 -27.40
N VAL A 214 -11.47 -5.37 -26.33
CA VAL A 214 -12.38 -4.28 -25.99
C VAL A 214 -12.34 -3.18 -27.05
N ASN A 215 -11.17 -2.76 -27.51
CA ASN A 215 -11.02 -1.75 -28.55
C ASN A 215 -11.68 -2.17 -29.89
N ALA A 216 -11.66 -3.46 -30.21
CA ALA A 216 -12.32 -3.98 -31.41
C ALA A 216 -13.85 -3.95 -31.31
N CYS A 217 -14.42 -3.87 -30.10
CA CYS A 217 -15.85 -3.76 -29.86
C CYS A 217 -16.28 -2.28 -29.71
N ASP A 218 -15.62 -1.56 -28.81
CA ASP A 218 -15.89 -0.16 -28.52
C ASP A 218 -14.65 0.47 -27.84
N ASP A 219 -13.96 1.35 -28.53
CA ASP A 219 -12.75 2.03 -28.04
C ASP A 219 -13.04 3.16 -27.02
N GLY A 220 -14.31 3.50 -26.82
CA GLY A 220 -14.78 4.43 -25.79
C GLY A 220 -14.87 3.81 -24.39
N ILE A 221 -14.83 2.48 -24.27
CA ILE A 221 -14.88 1.81 -22.96
C ILE A 221 -13.53 1.96 -22.23
N THR A 222 -13.57 2.56 -21.05
CA THR A 222 -12.37 2.68 -20.21
C THR A 222 -12.07 1.38 -19.46
N LEU A 223 -10.83 0.89 -19.51
CA LEU A 223 -10.40 -0.26 -18.71
C LEU A 223 -9.81 0.17 -17.39
N GLY A 224 -10.12 -0.57 -16.34
CA GLY A 224 -9.50 -0.48 -15.03
C GLY A 224 -8.92 -1.81 -14.58
N LEU A 225 -7.86 -1.77 -13.77
CA LEU A 225 -7.29 -2.95 -13.13
C LEU A 225 -7.37 -2.80 -11.62
N MET A 226 -7.82 -3.84 -10.95
CA MET A 226 -7.70 -4.00 -9.52
C MET A 226 -6.47 -4.82 -9.19
N THR A 227 -5.69 -4.38 -8.21
CA THR A 227 -4.57 -5.11 -7.65
C THR A 227 -4.93 -5.58 -6.23
N GLY A 228 -4.41 -6.75 -5.84
CA GLY A 228 -4.73 -7.35 -4.55
C GLY A 228 -4.07 -6.66 -3.37
N GLU A 229 -4.13 -7.33 -2.25
CA GLU A 229 -3.72 -6.81 -0.93
C GLU A 229 -2.22 -6.59 -0.82
N ARG A 230 -1.43 -7.32 -1.59
CA ARG A 230 -0.02 -7.48 -1.35
C ARG A 230 0.79 -6.99 -2.53
N TYR A 231 1.41 -5.84 -2.36
CA TYR A 231 2.28 -5.20 -3.36
C TYR A 231 3.46 -6.06 -3.83
N PHE A 232 3.75 -7.17 -3.17
CA PHE A 232 4.80 -8.11 -3.56
C PHE A 232 4.31 -9.25 -4.45
N GLU A 233 3.04 -9.32 -4.78
CA GLU A 233 2.49 -10.33 -5.71
C GLU A 233 2.96 -10.13 -7.16
N GLY A 234 4.08 -9.47 -7.34
CA GLY A 234 4.81 -9.29 -8.58
C GLY A 234 4.23 -8.24 -9.50
N TYR A 235 3.61 -7.25 -8.94
CA TYR A 235 3.09 -6.12 -9.68
C TYR A 235 4.21 -5.36 -10.38
N ASP A 236 4.04 -5.19 -11.68
CA ASP A 236 4.84 -4.28 -12.50
C ASP A 236 3.86 -3.21 -13.03
N PHE A 237 3.63 -2.18 -12.21
CA PHE A 237 2.64 -1.16 -12.51
C PHE A 237 2.87 -0.44 -13.83
N PRO A 238 4.12 -0.02 -14.18
CA PRO A 238 4.37 0.60 -15.48
C PRO A 238 4.07 -0.34 -16.64
N LEU A 239 4.50 -1.61 -16.57
CA LEU A 239 4.30 -2.59 -17.62
C LEU A 239 2.82 -2.94 -17.84
N TRP A 240 2.07 -3.07 -16.74
CA TRP A 240 0.65 -3.42 -16.82
C TRP A 240 -0.21 -2.23 -17.24
N ALA A 241 0.13 -1.03 -16.78
CA ALA A 241 -0.52 0.19 -17.24
C ALA A 241 -0.25 0.47 -18.72
N ASP A 242 0.98 0.23 -19.20
CA ASP A 242 1.33 0.27 -20.64
C ASP A 242 0.48 -0.71 -21.46
N ALA A 243 0.36 -1.95 -20.98
CA ALA A 243 -0.44 -2.98 -21.65
C ALA A 243 -1.93 -2.63 -21.73
N LEU A 244 -2.50 -2.08 -20.64
CA LEU A 244 -3.90 -1.68 -20.58
C LEU A 244 -4.21 -0.41 -21.34
N SER A 245 -3.26 0.51 -21.44
CA SER A 245 -3.43 1.81 -22.12
C SER A 245 -3.02 1.79 -23.59
N ASP A 246 -2.58 0.64 -24.12
CA ASP A 246 -2.02 0.53 -25.48
C ASP A 246 -0.87 1.53 -25.70
N GLY A 247 0.14 1.46 -24.86
CA GLY A 247 1.30 2.37 -24.94
C GLY A 247 0.99 3.81 -24.52
N GLY A 248 0.04 4.02 -23.61
CA GLY A 248 -0.36 5.36 -23.15
C GLY A 248 -1.42 6.04 -24.01
N ARG A 249 -1.97 5.34 -25.02
CA ARG A 249 -2.98 5.89 -25.93
C ARG A 249 -4.33 6.12 -25.25
N TYR A 250 -4.69 5.28 -24.27
CA TYR A 250 -5.95 5.35 -23.55
C TYR A 250 -5.75 5.68 -22.08
N GLU A 251 -6.66 6.46 -21.50
CA GLU A 251 -6.76 6.57 -20.04
C GLU A 251 -7.19 5.24 -19.45
N ILE A 252 -6.69 4.98 -18.25
CA ILE A 252 -7.03 3.77 -17.49
C ILE A 252 -7.35 4.12 -16.04
N LEU A 253 -8.14 3.24 -15.42
CA LEU A 253 -8.50 3.32 -14.01
C LEU A 253 -7.64 2.32 -13.21
N TRP A 254 -7.42 2.61 -11.92
CA TRP A 254 -6.71 1.69 -11.04
C TRP A 254 -7.39 1.56 -9.69
N ARG A 255 -7.42 0.35 -9.16
CA ARG A 255 -8.00 0.08 -7.84
C ARG A 255 -7.01 -0.70 -6.99
N PRO A 256 -6.26 -0.04 -6.08
CA PRO A 256 -5.46 -0.75 -5.11
C PRO A 256 -6.38 -1.41 -4.08
N GLY A 257 -6.24 -2.73 -3.92
CA GLY A 257 -6.87 -3.52 -2.88
C GLY A 257 -6.09 -3.48 -1.58
N GLY A 258 -6.45 -4.32 -0.61
CA GLY A 258 -5.63 -4.44 0.55
C GLY A 258 -6.23 -4.92 1.85
N GLY A 259 -7.34 -5.65 1.87
CA GLY A 259 -7.92 -6.18 3.11
C GLY A 259 -8.52 -5.10 4.02
N ALA A 260 -8.36 -5.23 5.34
CA ALA A 260 -8.96 -4.35 6.36
C ALA A 260 -10.50 -4.37 6.33
N TYR A 261 -11.07 -5.55 6.37
CA TYR A 261 -12.52 -5.78 6.21
C TYR A 261 -13.35 -5.51 7.46
N THR A 262 -12.72 -5.25 8.60
CA THR A 262 -13.37 -5.10 9.90
C THR A 262 -12.85 -3.89 10.65
N ASP A 263 -13.56 -3.49 11.71
CA ASP A 263 -13.08 -2.44 12.63
C ASP A 263 -11.88 -2.89 13.48
N GLN A 264 -11.58 -4.18 13.53
CA GLN A 264 -10.53 -4.73 14.39
C GLN A 264 -9.58 -5.65 13.61
N PRO A 265 -8.26 -5.49 13.79
CA PRO A 265 -7.62 -4.36 14.48
C PRO A 265 -7.65 -3.10 13.59
N PHE A 266 -7.98 -1.95 14.16
CA PHE A 266 -7.98 -0.67 13.42
C PHE A 266 -6.62 -0.32 12.80
N LEU A 267 -5.54 -0.82 13.37
CA LEU A 267 -4.18 -0.68 12.83
C LEU A 267 -4.06 -1.19 11.39
N SER A 268 -4.83 -2.22 11.01
CA SER A 268 -4.84 -2.78 9.65
C SER A 268 -5.25 -1.76 8.58
N GLN A 269 -6.11 -0.80 8.91
CA GLN A 269 -6.50 0.28 7.98
C GLN A 269 -5.35 1.27 7.73
N ILE A 270 -4.52 1.52 8.77
CA ILE A 270 -3.30 2.34 8.64
C ILE A 270 -2.26 1.62 7.80
N GLU A 271 -2.07 0.32 8.01
CA GLU A 271 -1.17 -0.53 7.20
C GLU A 271 -1.60 -0.56 5.74
N LYS A 272 -2.89 -0.75 5.50
CA LYS A 272 -3.47 -0.67 4.16
C LYS A 272 -3.21 0.69 3.49
N ALA A 273 -3.30 1.80 4.22
CA ALA A 273 -2.97 3.12 3.68
C ALA A 273 -1.51 3.18 3.20
N GLY A 274 -0.56 2.59 3.92
CA GLY A 274 0.84 2.46 3.51
C GLY A 274 0.98 1.62 2.22
N GLN A 275 0.33 0.46 2.16
CA GLN A 275 0.35 -0.41 0.97
C GLN A 275 -0.25 0.29 -0.26
N ILE A 276 -1.39 0.97 -0.09
CA ILE A 276 -2.02 1.78 -1.15
C ILE A 276 -1.10 2.91 -1.60
N GLY A 277 -0.44 3.59 -0.67
CA GLY A 277 0.49 4.68 -0.99
C GLY A 277 1.64 4.23 -1.88
N ARG A 278 2.24 3.05 -1.60
CA ARG A 278 3.29 2.46 -2.45
C ARG A 278 2.77 2.11 -3.84
N GLN A 279 1.58 1.53 -3.94
CA GLN A 279 0.96 1.24 -5.25
C GLN A 279 0.73 2.55 -6.02
N CYS A 280 0.11 3.55 -5.39
CA CYS A 280 -0.14 4.85 -6.03
C CYS A 280 1.13 5.53 -6.54
N ALA A 281 2.23 5.45 -5.78
CA ALA A 281 3.52 6.02 -6.18
C ALA A 281 4.14 5.31 -7.40
N GLY A 282 3.88 4.01 -7.55
CA GLY A 282 4.34 3.21 -8.70
C GLY A 282 3.52 3.38 -9.98
N LEU A 283 2.36 4.02 -9.92
CA LEU A 283 1.47 4.17 -11.08
C LEU A 283 1.93 5.30 -12.01
N PRO A 284 1.96 5.09 -13.34
CA PRO A 284 2.27 6.13 -14.31
C PRO A 284 1.20 7.24 -14.38
N GLU A 285 1.57 8.36 -14.99
CA GLU A 285 0.72 9.58 -15.01
C GLU A 285 -0.61 9.42 -15.77
N ASN A 286 -0.66 8.53 -16.76
CA ASN A 286 -1.89 8.25 -17.51
C ASN A 286 -2.95 7.47 -16.72
N VAL A 287 -2.65 7.04 -15.50
CA VAL A 287 -3.64 6.55 -14.55
C VAL A 287 -4.22 7.74 -13.80
N THR A 288 -5.35 8.26 -14.27
CA THR A 288 -5.93 9.51 -13.75
C THR A 288 -6.92 9.30 -12.61
N VAL A 289 -7.56 8.15 -12.55
CA VAL A 289 -8.52 7.76 -11.51
C VAL A 289 -8.00 6.57 -10.74
N VAL A 290 -7.80 6.76 -9.44
CA VAL A 290 -7.37 5.71 -8.51
C VAL A 290 -8.38 5.63 -7.38
N GLN A 291 -9.14 4.53 -7.34
CA GLN A 291 -10.18 4.30 -6.33
C GLN A 291 -9.74 3.17 -5.40
N SER A 292 -9.55 3.47 -4.12
CA SER A 292 -9.24 2.42 -3.14
C SER A 292 -10.39 1.43 -3.02
N GLU A 293 -10.06 0.15 -2.82
CA GLU A 293 -11.06 -0.82 -2.40
C GLU A 293 -11.42 -0.61 -0.93
N ILE A 294 -12.71 -0.53 -0.62
CA ILE A 294 -13.25 -0.50 0.75
C ILE A 294 -14.34 -1.55 0.85
N GLU A 295 -14.12 -2.56 1.69
CA GLU A 295 -15.00 -3.70 1.83
C GLU A 295 -15.30 -4.04 3.29
N ASN A 296 -16.42 -4.73 3.50
CA ASN A 296 -16.79 -5.34 4.78
C ASN A 296 -16.92 -6.87 4.66
N PHE A 297 -16.02 -7.50 3.87
CA PHE A 297 -16.02 -8.96 3.66
C PHE A 297 -16.10 -9.73 4.99
N PRO A 298 -16.90 -10.77 5.13
CA PRO A 298 -17.77 -11.42 4.12
C PRO A 298 -19.16 -10.78 3.97
N TYR A 299 -19.24 -9.48 3.80
CA TYR A 299 -20.43 -8.67 3.47
C TYR A 299 -21.51 -8.72 4.55
N ARG A 300 -21.08 -8.64 5.81
CA ARG A 300 -21.94 -8.57 6.99
C ARG A 300 -22.04 -7.13 7.49
N LEU A 301 -23.24 -6.62 7.60
CA LEU A 301 -23.48 -5.20 7.91
C LEU A 301 -22.88 -4.74 9.26
N LEU A 302 -22.77 -5.61 10.25
CA LEU A 302 -22.16 -5.28 11.54
C LEU A 302 -20.66 -5.54 11.61
N GLN A 303 -20.05 -5.94 10.50
CA GLN A 303 -18.63 -6.26 10.43
C GLN A 303 -17.73 -5.00 10.50
N LYS A 304 -18.21 -3.92 9.91
CA LYS A 304 -17.52 -2.63 9.83
C LYS A 304 -18.49 -1.50 10.15
N SER A 305 -18.06 -0.55 10.95
CA SER A 305 -18.90 0.61 11.29
C SER A 305 -18.97 1.62 10.15
N PRO A 306 -20.05 2.44 10.09
CA PRO A 306 -20.15 3.56 9.17
C PRO A 306 -18.97 4.53 9.26
N ARG A 307 -18.49 4.81 10.49
CA ARG A 307 -17.33 5.69 10.70
C ARG A 307 -16.05 5.12 10.08
N SER A 308 -15.81 3.83 10.27
CA SER A 308 -14.65 3.15 9.69
C SER A 308 -14.65 3.23 8.16
N THR A 309 -15.80 2.96 7.53
CA THR A 309 -15.99 3.05 6.08
C THR A 309 -15.65 4.45 5.55
N ALA A 310 -16.16 5.50 6.21
CA ALA A 310 -15.89 6.89 5.83
C ALA A 310 -14.41 7.28 6.05
N LEU A 311 -13.83 6.83 7.17
CA LEU A 311 -12.44 7.12 7.52
C LEU A 311 -11.45 6.46 6.56
N GLU A 312 -11.72 5.25 6.11
CA GLU A 312 -10.90 4.58 5.10
C GLU A 312 -10.83 5.38 3.79
N ALA A 313 -11.94 5.94 3.33
CA ALA A 313 -11.94 6.79 2.13
C ALA A 313 -10.96 7.97 2.30
N LEU A 314 -11.01 8.65 3.45
CA LEU A 314 -10.11 9.78 3.74
C LEU A 314 -8.65 9.34 3.84
N LEU A 315 -8.36 8.23 4.54
CA LEU A 315 -6.99 7.70 4.71
C LEU A 315 -6.37 7.33 3.36
N TYR A 316 -7.13 6.67 2.49
CA TYR A 316 -6.60 6.18 1.22
C TYR A 316 -6.43 7.30 0.19
N VAL A 317 -7.29 8.32 0.20
CA VAL A 317 -7.06 9.54 -0.57
C VAL A 317 -5.82 10.28 -0.06
N SER A 318 -5.59 10.32 1.25
CA SER A 318 -4.36 10.87 1.82
C SER A 318 -3.11 10.11 1.38
N ALA A 319 -3.22 8.79 1.19
CA ALA A 319 -2.14 7.93 0.69
C ALA A 319 -1.90 8.05 -0.82
N GLY A 320 -2.86 8.56 -1.62
CA GLY A 320 -2.65 8.81 -3.06
C GLY A 320 -3.79 8.42 -3.98
N CYS A 321 -4.90 7.90 -3.45
CA CYS A 321 -6.10 7.68 -4.25
C CYS A 321 -6.76 9.01 -4.64
N THR A 322 -7.59 8.97 -5.66
CA THR A 322 -8.45 10.09 -6.09
C THR A 322 -9.90 9.91 -5.64
N GLY A 323 -10.23 8.78 -5.01
CA GLY A 323 -11.54 8.43 -4.51
C GLY A 323 -11.58 7.00 -3.97
N ALA A 324 -12.78 6.46 -3.78
CA ALA A 324 -13.01 5.14 -3.19
C ALA A 324 -14.00 4.29 -3.98
N ALA A 325 -13.87 2.97 -3.86
CA ALA A 325 -14.80 1.97 -4.39
C ALA A 325 -15.34 1.12 -3.24
N PHE A 326 -16.62 1.32 -2.92
CA PHE A 326 -17.29 0.71 -1.79
C PHE A 326 -17.96 -0.61 -2.18
N ASN A 327 -17.54 -1.71 -1.57
CA ASN A 327 -18.18 -3.01 -1.62
C ASN A 327 -18.73 -3.35 -0.22
N ILE A 328 -19.79 -2.65 0.17
CA ILE A 328 -20.36 -2.67 1.51
C ILE A 328 -21.83 -3.14 1.54
N LEU A 329 -22.39 -3.47 0.39
CA LEU A 329 -23.74 -3.99 0.27
C LEU A 329 -23.79 -5.46 0.73
N PRO A 330 -24.90 -5.91 1.32
CA PRO A 330 -25.06 -7.34 1.62
C PRO A 330 -25.10 -8.16 0.34
N SER A 331 -24.47 -9.31 0.36
CA SER A 331 -24.57 -10.30 -0.73
C SER A 331 -25.86 -11.13 -0.56
N ALA A 332 -27.01 -10.50 -0.78
CA ALA A 332 -28.33 -11.09 -0.62
C ALA A 332 -29.30 -10.53 -1.67
N PRO A 333 -30.31 -11.31 -2.10
CA PRO A 333 -31.25 -10.90 -3.16
C PRO A 333 -32.24 -9.79 -2.74
N TYR A 334 -32.11 -9.28 -1.56
CA TYR A 334 -32.90 -8.15 -1.04
C TYR A 334 -32.03 -7.33 -0.08
N ILE A 335 -32.28 -6.05 -0.04
CA ILE A 335 -31.58 -5.14 0.88
C ILE A 335 -32.34 -5.13 2.20
N GLU A 336 -32.03 -6.10 3.04
CA GLU A 336 -32.47 -6.07 4.43
C GLU A 336 -31.75 -4.93 5.19
N ASN A 337 -32.42 -4.34 6.15
CA ASN A 337 -31.86 -3.30 7.01
C ASN A 337 -31.34 -2.06 6.24
N LEU A 338 -32.17 -1.51 5.36
CA LEU A 338 -31.90 -0.26 4.65
C LEU A 338 -31.35 0.85 5.55
N ASP A 339 -31.79 0.92 6.81
CA ASP A 339 -31.31 1.92 7.78
C ASP A 339 -29.82 1.76 8.10
N VAL A 340 -29.32 0.53 8.23
CA VAL A 340 -27.88 0.27 8.43
C VAL A 340 -27.09 0.66 7.18
N MET A 341 -27.61 0.32 6.00
CA MET A 341 -27.00 0.72 4.73
C MET A 341 -26.97 2.23 4.56
N ARG A 342 -28.08 2.90 4.87
CA ARG A 342 -28.16 4.37 4.88
C ARG A 342 -27.16 4.98 5.85
N GLY A 343 -26.87 4.33 6.97
CA GLY A 343 -25.86 4.74 7.93
C GLY A 343 -24.47 4.83 7.29
N HIS A 344 -24.05 3.83 6.51
CA HIS A 344 -22.77 3.83 5.79
C HIS A 344 -22.71 4.94 4.75
N PHE A 345 -23.71 5.04 3.87
CA PHE A 345 -23.73 6.10 2.84
C PHE A 345 -23.84 7.50 3.45
N THR A 346 -24.57 7.66 4.56
CA THR A 346 -24.62 8.94 5.28
C THR A 346 -23.27 9.32 5.87
N ALA A 347 -22.52 8.36 6.43
CA ALA A 347 -21.19 8.62 6.96
C ALA A 347 -20.21 9.03 5.83
N VAL A 348 -20.28 8.37 4.67
CA VAL A 348 -19.50 8.76 3.47
C VAL A 348 -19.90 10.16 3.01
N ARG A 349 -21.21 10.46 2.89
CA ARG A 349 -21.69 11.78 2.49
C ARG A 349 -21.20 12.89 3.42
N ASN A 350 -21.17 12.65 4.72
CA ASN A 350 -20.75 13.65 5.70
C ASN A 350 -19.28 14.03 5.55
N VAL A 351 -18.41 13.10 5.15
CA VAL A 351 -16.98 13.36 4.94
C VAL A 351 -16.63 13.69 3.48
N PHE A 352 -17.56 13.51 2.55
CA PHE A 352 -17.31 13.69 1.12
C PHE A 352 -16.77 15.09 0.73
N PRO A 353 -17.23 16.21 1.33
CA PRO A 353 -16.64 17.53 1.05
C PRO A 353 -15.14 17.58 1.39
N PHE A 354 -14.72 16.94 2.49
CA PHE A 354 -13.32 16.88 2.92
C PHE A 354 -12.53 15.89 2.05
N GLU A 355 -13.07 14.72 1.72
CA GLU A 355 -12.51 13.77 0.77
C GLU A 355 -12.22 14.45 -0.58
N LYS A 356 -13.21 15.18 -1.10
CA LYS A 356 -13.07 15.96 -2.33
C LYS A 356 -11.97 17.00 -2.23
N LEU A 357 -11.90 17.74 -1.12
CA LEU A 357 -10.86 18.73 -0.86
C LEU A 357 -9.48 18.08 -0.90
N LEU A 358 -9.29 16.94 -0.20
CA LEU A 358 -8.04 16.19 -0.19
C LEU A 358 -7.66 15.70 -1.58
N SER A 359 -8.61 15.11 -2.32
CA SER A 359 -8.39 14.62 -3.68
C SER A 359 -8.00 15.75 -4.66
N ASP A 360 -8.68 16.88 -4.58
CA ASP A 360 -8.44 18.01 -5.49
C ASP A 360 -7.10 18.72 -5.21
N LEU A 361 -6.69 18.79 -3.94
CA LEU A 361 -5.44 19.45 -3.54
C LEU A 361 -4.22 18.55 -3.63
N ALA A 362 -4.36 17.34 -3.16
CA ALA A 362 -3.25 16.45 -2.94
C ALA A 362 -3.25 15.22 -3.86
N GLY A 363 -4.39 14.61 -4.14
CA GLY A 363 -4.59 13.51 -5.07
C GLY A 363 -3.33 12.66 -5.32
N ARG A 364 -2.85 12.66 -6.56
CA ARG A 364 -1.65 11.95 -7.00
C ARG A 364 -0.35 12.78 -6.94
N THR A 365 -0.33 13.89 -6.20
CA THR A 365 0.91 14.67 -6.04
C THR A 365 1.98 13.87 -5.28
N PRO A 366 3.30 14.13 -5.51
CA PRO A 366 4.36 13.42 -4.81
C PRO A 366 4.25 13.53 -3.29
N THR A 367 4.63 12.47 -2.59
CA THR A 367 4.73 12.46 -1.13
C THR A 367 6.04 13.11 -0.67
N ALA A 368 6.06 13.61 0.57
CA ALA A 368 7.25 14.14 1.20
C ALA A 368 7.37 13.58 2.62
N GLY A 369 8.57 13.15 3.01
CA GLY A 369 8.79 12.56 4.33
C GLY A 369 9.90 11.54 4.36
N VAL A 370 9.72 10.51 5.17
CA VAL A 370 10.67 9.40 5.35
C VAL A 370 10.23 8.22 4.48
N TYR A 371 11.14 7.72 3.64
CA TYR A 371 10.89 6.55 2.80
C TYR A 371 11.02 5.27 3.61
N ASP A 372 10.06 4.37 3.45
CA ASP A 372 9.92 3.16 4.28
C ASP A 372 10.84 1.98 3.90
N GLY A 373 11.70 2.17 2.92
CA GLY A 373 12.64 1.14 2.47
C GLY A 373 12.03 0.05 1.60
N TRP A 374 10.80 0.22 1.16
CA TRP A 374 10.19 -0.70 0.21
C TRP A 374 10.81 -0.57 -1.20
N HIS A 375 10.85 -1.68 -1.92
CA HIS A 375 11.32 -1.70 -3.31
C HIS A 375 10.44 -2.64 -4.14
N PRO A 376 10.15 -2.34 -5.43
CA PRO A 376 9.37 -3.23 -6.32
C PRO A 376 9.93 -4.65 -6.44
N HIS A 377 11.22 -4.83 -6.19
CA HIS A 377 11.87 -6.14 -6.18
C HIS A 377 12.04 -6.74 -4.77
N ALA A 378 11.31 -6.24 -3.76
CA ALA A 378 11.44 -6.69 -2.37
C ALA A 378 11.24 -8.20 -2.23
N GLN A 379 10.29 -8.80 -2.98
CA GLN A 379 10.05 -10.24 -2.96
C GLN A 379 11.29 -11.05 -3.37
N ALA A 380 12.10 -10.56 -4.31
CA ALA A 380 13.34 -11.26 -4.69
C ALA A 380 14.41 -11.25 -3.60
N ALA A 381 14.31 -10.35 -2.63
CA ALA A 381 15.28 -10.14 -1.56
C ALA A 381 14.91 -10.85 -0.24
N VAL A 382 13.80 -11.58 -0.18
CA VAL A 382 13.39 -12.28 1.05
C VAL A 382 14.46 -13.25 1.54
N SER A 383 14.67 -13.30 2.86
CA SER A 383 15.64 -14.17 3.50
C SER A 383 15.14 -15.60 3.71
N GLY A 384 13.83 -15.77 3.80
CA GLY A 384 13.18 -17.06 3.92
C GLY A 384 12.94 -17.75 2.57
N SER A 385 11.96 -18.64 2.52
CA SER A 385 11.60 -19.33 1.29
C SER A 385 11.01 -18.36 0.26
N PHE A 386 11.67 -18.21 -0.87
CA PHE A 386 11.16 -17.39 -1.96
C PHE A 386 9.81 -17.90 -2.50
N LEU A 387 9.59 -19.21 -2.46
CA LEU A 387 8.41 -19.84 -3.04
C LEU A 387 7.21 -19.88 -2.07
N HIS A 388 7.47 -19.80 -0.76
CA HIS A 388 6.46 -19.96 0.29
C HIS A 388 6.28 -18.73 1.18
N ASP A 389 7.28 -17.86 1.29
CA ASP A 389 7.19 -16.63 2.08
C ASP A 389 6.53 -15.52 1.25
N TRP A 390 5.25 -15.36 1.48
CA TRP A 390 4.43 -14.35 0.84
C TRP A 390 4.53 -13.00 1.57
N GLY A 391 5.66 -12.39 1.49
CA GLY A 391 5.80 -11.04 1.91
C GLY A 391 6.21 -10.82 3.33
N GLY A 392 7.44 -11.10 3.56
CA GLY A 392 8.14 -10.25 4.48
C GLY A 392 8.01 -8.81 3.98
N SER A 393 6.94 -8.12 4.38
CA SER A 393 6.79 -6.70 4.10
C SER A 393 7.83 -5.96 4.91
N PHE A 394 8.88 -5.53 4.26
CA PHE A 394 9.93 -4.72 4.88
C PHE A 394 9.40 -3.42 5.47
N ALA A 395 8.27 -2.95 4.97
CA ALA A 395 7.69 -1.68 5.34
C ALA A 395 6.74 -1.74 6.53
N GLU A 396 6.11 -2.86 6.82
CA GLU A 396 5.20 -3.01 7.97
C GLU A 396 5.93 -2.82 9.29
N HIS A 397 7.21 -3.10 9.33
CA HIS A 397 8.06 -2.92 10.51
C HIS A 397 8.21 -1.45 10.94
N TRP A 398 7.96 -0.50 10.06
CA TRP A 398 8.17 0.92 10.33
C TRP A 398 6.93 1.67 10.79
N ASN A 399 5.76 1.03 10.85
CA ASN A 399 4.52 1.69 11.28
C ASN A 399 4.67 2.40 12.64
N ALA A 400 5.42 1.83 13.57
CA ALA A 400 5.66 2.46 14.86
C ALA A 400 6.42 3.80 14.74
N VAL A 401 7.32 3.94 13.76
CA VAL A 401 8.03 5.19 13.48
C VAL A 401 7.06 6.25 12.97
N TYR A 402 6.20 5.88 12.04
CA TYR A 402 5.22 6.82 11.47
C TYR A 402 4.14 7.23 12.47
N THR A 403 3.83 6.39 13.46
CA THR A 403 2.91 6.78 14.55
C THR A 403 3.49 7.84 15.50
N LEU A 404 4.79 8.15 15.39
CA LEU A 404 5.38 9.34 16.02
C LEU A 404 5.02 10.66 15.31
N GLY A 405 4.28 10.59 14.21
CA GLY A 405 3.87 11.72 13.40
C GLY A 405 4.87 12.12 12.31
N LEU A 406 5.87 11.28 12.05
CA LEU A 406 6.76 11.46 10.90
C LEU A 406 5.97 11.18 9.61
N PRO A 407 5.96 12.11 8.64
CA PRO A 407 5.30 11.85 7.36
C PRO A 407 5.99 10.72 6.61
N GLU A 408 5.19 9.77 6.10
CA GLU A 408 5.67 8.71 5.23
C GLU A 408 5.80 9.20 3.79
N SER A 409 6.93 8.90 3.15
CA SER A 409 7.12 9.11 1.72
C SER A 409 7.07 7.77 1.00
N PHE A 410 6.32 7.73 -0.09
CA PHE A 410 6.27 6.59 -1.01
C PHE A 410 7.14 6.81 -2.26
N ASP A 411 7.79 7.95 -2.36
CA ASP A 411 8.68 8.30 -3.46
C ASP A 411 10.15 8.24 -3.02
N PHE A 412 10.86 7.26 -3.56
CA PHE A 412 12.29 7.07 -3.34
C PHE A 412 13.13 8.29 -3.73
N HIS A 413 12.72 9.05 -4.76
CA HIS A 413 13.54 10.13 -5.32
C HIS A 413 13.44 11.45 -4.54
N THR A 414 12.32 11.69 -3.87
CA THR A 414 12.03 12.95 -3.16
C THR A 414 12.04 12.82 -1.64
N ALA A 415 12.33 11.63 -1.12
CA ALA A 415 12.37 11.36 0.31
C ALA A 415 13.38 12.24 1.05
N ALA A 416 13.04 12.63 2.26
CA ALA A 416 13.90 13.42 3.14
C ALA A 416 14.93 12.57 3.88
N ALA A 417 14.58 11.33 4.21
CA ALA A 417 15.41 10.30 4.82
C ALA A 417 14.88 8.91 4.47
N TYR A 418 15.65 7.87 4.76
CA TYR A 418 15.36 6.50 4.37
C TYR A 418 15.39 5.54 5.56
N LEU A 419 14.53 4.52 5.50
CA LEU A 419 14.51 3.38 6.41
C LEU A 419 14.98 2.14 5.68
N LEU A 420 15.78 1.28 6.35
CA LEU A 420 16.19 -0.02 5.82
C LEU A 420 16.10 -1.09 6.89
N THR A 421 15.68 -2.30 6.52
CA THR A 421 15.58 -3.43 7.44
C THR A 421 16.00 -4.74 6.77
N GLY A 422 16.59 -5.65 7.54
CA GLY A 422 16.90 -7.01 7.14
C GLY A 422 17.64 -7.14 5.81
N THR A 423 17.06 -7.89 4.89
CA THR A 423 17.65 -8.13 3.56
C THR A 423 17.19 -7.14 2.48
N ALA A 424 16.41 -6.12 2.85
CA ALA A 424 15.92 -5.12 1.89
C ALA A 424 17.01 -4.50 0.99
N PRO A 425 18.25 -4.25 1.43
CA PRO A 425 19.30 -3.73 0.55
C PRO A 425 19.53 -4.54 -0.73
N ARG A 426 19.29 -5.87 -0.71
CA ARG A 426 19.45 -6.74 -1.90
C ARG A 426 18.44 -6.46 -3.01
N ALA A 427 17.34 -5.77 -2.72
CA ALA A 427 16.34 -5.40 -3.70
C ALA A 427 16.82 -4.28 -4.63
N TYR A 428 17.64 -3.36 -4.12
CA TYR A 428 18.11 -2.16 -4.79
C TYR A 428 19.21 -2.42 -5.80
N THR A 429 19.37 -1.51 -6.74
CA THR A 429 20.54 -1.43 -7.62
C THR A 429 21.72 -0.75 -6.90
N GLU A 430 22.92 -0.87 -7.44
CA GLU A 430 24.11 -0.18 -6.93
C GLU A 430 23.91 1.35 -6.89
N GLU A 431 23.36 1.92 -7.98
CA GLU A 431 23.07 3.36 -8.08
C GLU A 431 22.10 3.83 -7.00
N GLU A 432 21.01 3.09 -6.78
CA GLU A 432 20.04 3.38 -5.72
C GLU A 432 20.66 3.27 -4.33
N LEU A 433 21.49 2.24 -4.08
CA LEU A 433 22.20 2.09 -2.80
C LEU A 433 23.17 3.24 -2.55
N LEU A 434 23.93 3.66 -3.53
CA LEU A 434 24.85 4.80 -3.39
C LEU A 434 24.09 6.10 -3.14
N LYS A 435 22.97 6.32 -3.83
CA LYS A 435 22.08 7.46 -3.57
C LYS A 435 21.57 7.46 -2.14
N LEU A 436 21.05 6.32 -1.67
CA LEU A 436 20.52 6.13 -0.35
C LEU A 436 21.61 6.35 0.72
N LEU A 437 22.80 5.74 0.55
CA LEU A 437 23.94 5.88 1.46
C LEU A 437 24.61 7.27 1.41
N SER A 438 24.31 8.10 0.42
CA SER A 438 24.70 9.52 0.38
C SER A 438 23.72 10.44 1.09
N ALA A 439 22.59 9.92 1.56
CA ALA A 439 21.55 10.65 2.28
C ALA A 439 21.52 10.27 3.77
N GLY A 440 20.42 10.58 4.46
CA GLY A 440 20.19 10.15 5.84
C GLY A 440 19.45 8.82 5.88
N VAL A 441 20.04 7.84 6.55
CA VAL A 441 19.50 6.46 6.64
C VAL A 441 19.40 6.03 8.09
N TYR A 442 18.23 5.47 8.45
CA TYR A 442 18.05 4.71 9.69
C TYR A 442 17.86 3.24 9.35
N MET A 443 18.65 2.36 9.94
CA MET A 443 18.59 0.92 9.63
C MET A 443 18.71 0.04 10.87
N ASP A 444 18.25 -1.20 10.76
CA ASP A 444 18.49 -2.23 11.76
C ASP A 444 19.82 -2.97 11.54
N ALA A 445 20.20 -3.81 12.51
CA ALA A 445 21.40 -4.63 12.42
C ALA A 445 21.37 -5.63 11.26
N GLY A 446 20.17 -6.07 10.83
CA GLY A 446 20.02 -6.95 9.66
C GLY A 446 20.37 -6.25 8.34
N ALA A 447 19.89 -5.04 8.16
CA ALA A 447 20.24 -4.21 6.98
C ALA A 447 21.72 -3.83 6.98
N LEU A 448 22.29 -3.50 8.15
CA LEU A 448 23.72 -3.28 8.33
C LEU A 448 24.53 -4.48 7.86
N GLN A 449 24.19 -5.68 8.37
CA GLN A 449 24.88 -6.91 8.00
C GLN A 449 24.80 -7.15 6.49
N THR A 450 23.60 -7.00 5.91
CA THR A 450 23.38 -7.19 4.47
C THR A 450 24.22 -6.23 3.64
N LEU A 451 24.26 -4.94 3.99
CA LEU A 451 25.09 -3.94 3.28
C LEU A 451 26.59 -4.27 3.40
N ASN A 452 27.06 -4.69 4.56
CA ASN A 452 28.45 -5.05 4.76
C ASN A 452 28.85 -6.30 3.94
N GLU A 453 27.98 -7.31 3.86
CA GLU A 453 28.14 -8.49 2.99
C GLU A 453 28.16 -8.11 1.50
N MET A 454 27.42 -7.08 1.10
CA MET A 454 27.39 -6.54 -0.25
C MET A 454 28.59 -5.65 -0.58
N GLY A 455 29.51 -5.41 0.37
CA GLY A 455 30.74 -4.62 0.16
C GLY A 455 30.65 -3.14 0.53
N TYR A 456 29.62 -2.70 1.24
CA TYR A 456 29.42 -1.30 1.65
C TYR A 456 29.90 -0.98 3.06
N ALA A 457 30.68 -1.85 3.71
CA ALA A 457 31.12 -1.69 5.10
C ALA A 457 31.81 -0.34 5.40
N GLU A 458 32.58 0.22 4.46
CA GLU A 458 33.21 1.53 4.61
C GLU A 458 32.22 2.70 4.66
N LEU A 459 30.98 2.48 4.18
CA LEU A 459 29.93 3.51 4.16
C LEU A 459 28.95 3.40 5.32
N THR A 460 28.95 2.28 6.06
CA THR A 460 28.00 2.04 7.15
C THR A 460 28.53 2.45 8.51
N GLY A 461 29.86 2.43 8.72
CA GLY A 461 30.50 2.85 9.96
C GLY A 461 30.39 1.89 11.13
N PHE A 462 29.77 0.73 10.93
CA PHE A 462 29.56 -0.28 11.97
C PHE A 462 29.69 -1.69 11.41
N SER A 463 29.93 -2.65 12.32
CA SER A 463 29.72 -4.07 12.06
C SER A 463 28.86 -4.70 13.14
N VAL A 464 28.26 -5.87 12.82
CA VAL A 464 27.42 -6.63 13.75
C VAL A 464 28.30 -7.58 14.55
N GLY A 465 28.20 -7.47 15.88
CA GLY A 465 28.86 -8.36 16.83
C GLY A 465 27.93 -9.44 17.37
N GLU A 466 28.04 -9.71 18.68
CA GLU A 466 27.23 -10.71 19.38
C GLU A 466 25.74 -10.38 19.30
N ARG A 467 24.90 -11.40 19.19
CA ARG A 467 23.45 -11.29 19.17
C ARG A 467 22.84 -11.77 20.46
N PHE A 468 21.82 -11.07 20.94
CA PHE A 468 21.13 -11.28 22.20
C PHE A 468 19.65 -11.51 21.96
N ARG A 469 19.06 -12.48 22.66
CA ARG A 469 17.61 -12.75 22.65
C ARG A 469 16.94 -12.41 23.97
N GLU A 470 17.72 -12.16 25.01
CA GLU A 470 17.28 -11.71 26.32
C GLU A 470 16.98 -10.22 26.34
N ASP A 471 16.17 -9.82 27.29
CA ASP A 471 15.84 -8.43 27.56
C ASP A 471 17.03 -7.65 28.12
N HIS A 472 17.16 -6.41 27.71
CA HIS A 472 18.20 -5.48 28.16
C HIS A 472 17.60 -4.12 28.53
N LEU A 473 18.41 -3.30 29.21
CA LEU A 473 18.18 -1.87 29.32
C LEU A 473 19.03 -1.14 28.27
N GLU A 474 18.39 -0.26 27.50
CA GLU A 474 19.08 0.72 26.66
C GLU A 474 19.32 1.97 27.48
N VAL A 475 20.58 2.38 27.62
CA VAL A 475 21.00 3.58 28.36
C VAL A 475 21.47 4.65 27.40
N TYR A 476 20.92 5.86 27.51
CA TYR A 476 21.24 6.97 26.61
C TYR A 476 22.56 7.64 26.99
N THR A 477 23.46 7.84 26.02
CA THR A 477 24.75 8.52 26.22
C THR A 477 24.56 10.03 26.38
N ASP A 478 25.63 10.73 26.81
CA ASP A 478 25.67 12.19 26.83
C ASP A 478 25.96 12.75 25.43
N HIS A 479 25.00 12.55 24.54
CA HIS A 479 25.03 13.06 23.16
C HIS A 479 23.95 14.13 22.99
N PRO A 480 24.14 15.20 22.16
CA PRO A 480 23.17 16.29 21.98
C PRO A 480 21.75 15.83 21.61
N LEU A 481 21.60 14.75 20.86
CA LEU A 481 20.31 14.14 20.52
C LEU A 481 19.55 13.61 21.76
N ASN A 482 20.28 13.30 22.85
CA ASN A 482 19.73 12.82 24.11
C ASN A 482 19.54 13.90 25.16
N ARG A 483 19.66 15.16 24.78
CA ARG A 483 19.52 16.30 25.71
C ARG A 483 18.23 16.23 26.53
N GLY A 484 18.37 16.23 27.85
CA GLY A 484 17.29 16.14 28.81
C GLY A 484 16.98 14.73 29.34
N PHE A 485 17.60 13.69 28.76
CA PHE A 485 17.44 12.31 29.23
C PHE A 485 18.74 11.48 29.15
N ALA A 486 19.89 12.11 28.97
CA ALA A 486 21.20 11.46 29.07
C ALA A 486 21.33 10.71 30.42
N GLY A 487 21.87 9.49 30.40
CA GLY A 487 21.98 8.62 31.57
C GLY A 487 20.67 7.92 32.00
N ARG A 488 19.53 8.23 31.37
CA ARG A 488 18.27 7.48 31.58
C ARG A 488 18.35 6.14 30.87
N ALA A 489 17.58 5.19 31.39
CA ALA A 489 17.47 3.86 30.80
C ALA A 489 16.01 3.55 30.44
N ARG A 490 15.82 2.74 29.41
CA ARG A 490 14.54 2.14 29.07
C ARG A 490 14.66 0.62 28.92
N HIS A 491 13.58 -0.09 29.13
CA HIS A 491 13.51 -1.53 28.90
C HIS A 491 13.38 -1.84 27.40
N CYS A 492 14.12 -2.86 26.94
CA CYS A 492 14.06 -3.40 25.58
C CYS A 492 13.58 -4.85 25.63
N PRO A 493 12.26 -5.11 25.51
CA PRO A 493 11.64 -6.40 25.77
C PRO A 493 11.75 -7.36 24.58
N GLN A 494 12.92 -7.95 24.31
CA GLN A 494 13.15 -8.87 23.19
C GLN A 494 12.34 -10.17 23.32
N VAL A 495 12.20 -10.66 24.55
CA VAL A 495 11.45 -11.89 24.85
C VAL A 495 9.98 -11.76 24.42
N PHE A 496 9.35 -10.62 24.67
CA PHE A 496 7.95 -10.38 24.33
C PHE A 496 7.71 -10.14 22.84
N VAL A 497 8.64 -9.48 22.18
CA VAL A 497 8.52 -9.19 20.73
C VAL A 497 9.10 -10.31 19.85
N LYS A 498 9.64 -11.38 20.47
CA LYS A 498 10.33 -12.48 19.80
C LYS A 498 11.42 -11.99 18.83
N GLY A 499 12.06 -10.90 19.23
CA GLY A 499 13.13 -10.26 18.50
C GLY A 499 14.51 -10.66 19.01
N GLU A 500 15.51 -10.06 18.43
CA GLU A 500 16.88 -10.11 18.92
C GLU A 500 17.51 -8.72 18.81
N SER A 501 18.50 -8.43 19.63
CA SER A 501 19.38 -7.29 19.52
C SER A 501 20.79 -7.75 19.16
N ALA A 502 21.63 -6.83 18.69
CA ALA A 502 23.01 -7.13 18.34
C ALA A 502 23.95 -6.07 18.92
N ALA A 503 25.10 -6.46 19.37
CA ALA A 503 26.18 -5.50 19.65
C ALA A 503 26.58 -4.81 18.35
N LEU A 504 26.56 -3.50 18.31
CA LEU A 504 27.12 -2.72 17.21
C LEU A 504 28.58 -2.41 17.55
N LEU A 505 29.48 -2.73 16.63
CA LEU A 505 30.90 -2.48 16.74
C LEU A 505 31.24 -1.25 15.88
N PRO A 506 31.45 -0.06 16.51
CA PRO A 506 31.70 1.17 15.78
C PRO A 506 33.10 1.18 15.16
N THR A 507 33.24 1.79 13.98
CA THR A 507 34.52 2.18 13.39
C THR A 507 34.95 3.56 13.86
N ASP A 508 36.16 4.00 13.51
CA ASP A 508 36.62 5.35 13.81
C ASP A 508 35.64 6.41 13.23
N GLY A 509 35.27 7.37 14.07
CA GLY A 509 34.33 8.42 13.72
C GLY A 509 32.84 8.07 13.88
N ALA A 510 32.51 6.84 14.29
CA ALA A 510 31.15 6.47 14.65
C ALA A 510 30.85 6.80 16.13
N GLU A 511 29.67 7.36 16.40
CA GLU A 511 29.27 7.90 17.71
C GLU A 511 28.12 7.06 18.29
N PRO A 512 28.33 6.38 19.47
CA PRO A 512 27.24 5.72 20.17
C PRO A 512 26.25 6.72 20.77
N LEU A 513 24.97 6.58 20.42
CA LEU A 513 23.86 7.34 21.01
C LEU A 513 23.29 6.65 22.25
N SER A 514 23.44 5.33 22.34
CA SER A 514 23.05 4.53 23.50
C SER A 514 23.85 3.22 23.55
N TYR A 515 23.79 2.55 24.70
CA TYR A 515 24.44 1.26 24.95
C TYR A 515 23.49 0.30 25.69
N LEU A 516 23.77 -1.00 25.67
CA LEU A 516 22.96 -2.01 26.36
C LEU A 516 23.61 -2.41 27.68
N THR A 517 22.78 -2.57 28.73
CA THR A 517 23.16 -3.19 29.99
C THR A 517 22.19 -4.33 30.36
N ASP A 518 22.63 -5.24 31.22
CA ASP A 518 21.73 -6.07 31.97
C ASP A 518 20.97 -5.25 33.05
N PHE A 519 20.03 -5.89 33.76
CA PHE A 519 19.26 -5.23 34.83
C PHE A 519 20.08 -4.90 36.08
N HIS A 520 21.34 -5.32 36.14
CA HIS A 520 22.29 -5.02 37.22
C HIS A 520 23.29 -3.92 36.84
N GLY A 521 23.20 -3.37 35.63
CA GLY A 521 24.05 -2.30 35.14
C GLY A 521 25.36 -2.75 34.50
N LYS A 522 25.57 -4.05 34.30
CA LYS A 522 26.71 -4.58 33.56
C LYS A 522 26.50 -4.34 32.06
N ILE A 523 27.49 -3.73 31.41
CA ILE A 523 27.45 -3.46 29.97
C ILE A 523 27.41 -4.80 29.19
N ALA A 524 26.39 -5.01 28.39
CA ALA A 524 26.23 -6.11 27.44
C ALA A 524 26.76 -5.70 26.04
N ALA A 525 26.47 -4.49 25.58
CA ALA A 525 27.00 -3.95 24.33
C ALA A 525 27.29 -2.45 24.47
N GLY A 526 28.46 -2.00 24.04
CA GLY A 526 28.90 -0.61 24.13
C GLY A 526 28.20 0.35 23.15
N CYS A 527 27.51 -0.17 22.15
CA CYS A 527 26.69 0.61 21.22
C CYS A 527 25.39 -0.15 20.92
N ALA A 528 24.25 0.51 21.15
CA ALA A 528 22.92 0.01 20.82
C ALA A 528 22.30 0.82 19.67
N ILE A 529 22.45 2.14 19.71
CA ILE A 529 22.14 3.05 18.59
C ILE A 529 23.42 3.80 18.30
N GLY A 530 23.82 3.82 17.03
CA GLY A 530 25.03 4.52 16.62
C GLY A 530 24.78 5.42 15.41
N LEU A 531 25.52 6.53 15.34
CA LEU A 531 25.49 7.49 14.25
C LEU A 531 26.88 7.58 13.61
N TYR A 532 26.90 7.64 12.28
CA TYR A 532 28.12 7.77 11.49
C TYR A 532 27.90 8.67 10.28
N GLN A 533 28.85 9.56 9.99
CA GLN A 533 28.86 10.31 8.73
C GLN A 533 29.92 9.74 7.81
N ASN A 534 29.49 9.20 6.67
CA ASN A 534 30.39 8.55 5.74
C ASN A 534 31.07 9.52 4.75
N LYS A 535 32.02 9.00 3.98
CA LYS A 535 32.79 9.77 2.97
C LYS A 535 31.96 10.34 1.80
N LEU A 536 30.72 9.88 1.62
CA LEU A 536 29.78 10.43 0.63
C LEU A 536 28.93 11.59 1.21
N GLY A 537 29.16 11.92 2.49
CA GLY A 537 28.36 12.92 3.21
C GLY A 537 27.06 12.36 3.80
N GLY A 538 26.75 11.10 3.57
CA GLY A 538 25.56 10.44 4.12
C GLY A 538 25.64 10.24 5.63
N LYS A 539 24.50 10.39 6.30
CA LYS A 539 24.34 10.20 7.74
C LYS A 539 23.68 8.86 8.01
N ILE A 540 24.41 7.94 8.58
CA ILE A 540 23.98 6.56 8.81
C ILE A 540 23.68 6.38 10.30
N CYS A 541 22.46 6.03 10.64
CA CYS A 541 22.10 5.61 11.98
C CYS A 541 21.72 4.13 11.98
N VAL A 542 22.33 3.39 12.87
CA VAL A 542 22.09 1.95 13.02
C VAL A 542 21.47 1.66 14.38
N SER A 543 20.43 0.82 14.40
CA SER A 543 19.82 0.27 15.61
C SER A 543 20.23 -1.18 15.81
N SER A 544 20.65 -1.52 17.03
CA SER A 544 20.92 -2.90 17.44
C SER A 544 19.66 -3.74 17.54
N HIS A 545 18.51 -3.09 17.77
CA HIS A 545 17.22 -3.73 17.94
C HIS A 545 16.50 -3.87 16.62
N TYR A 546 15.45 -4.69 16.65
CA TYR A 546 14.39 -4.62 15.66
C TYR A 546 13.89 -3.17 15.56
N ALA A 547 14.00 -2.62 14.40
CA ALA A 547 14.06 -1.19 14.17
C ALA A 547 12.84 -0.38 14.65
N ALA A 548 11.67 -1.01 14.73
CA ALA A 548 10.42 -0.36 15.13
C ALA A 548 10.01 -0.68 16.58
N ALA A 549 10.77 -1.49 17.30
CA ALA A 549 10.43 -1.86 18.68
C ALA A 549 10.48 -0.62 19.59
N ASP A 550 9.49 -0.51 20.46
CA ASP A 550 9.46 0.43 21.59
C ASP A 550 9.43 1.92 21.26
N MET A 551 8.93 2.31 20.09
CA MET A 551 8.74 3.72 19.75
C MET A 551 7.69 4.43 20.64
N GLY A 552 6.96 3.67 21.46
CA GLY A 552 6.04 4.20 22.47
C GLY A 552 6.70 4.77 23.74
N ASP A 553 8.01 4.55 23.94
CA ASP A 553 8.74 5.15 25.04
C ASP A 553 8.98 6.66 24.77
N PRO A 554 8.69 7.58 25.74
CA PRO A 554 8.81 9.02 25.52
C PRO A 554 10.24 9.49 25.20
N PHE A 555 11.26 8.89 25.82
CA PHE A 555 12.65 9.28 25.56
C PHE A 555 13.09 8.77 24.19
N LYS A 556 12.69 7.54 23.83
CA LYS A 556 12.93 7.00 22.49
C LYS A 556 12.25 7.81 21.41
N ALA A 557 10.99 8.15 21.60
CA ALA A 557 10.24 9.01 20.69
C ALA A 557 10.92 10.36 20.49
N ALA A 558 11.39 11.01 21.57
CA ALA A 558 12.12 12.27 21.51
C ALA A 558 13.48 12.12 20.77
N GLN A 559 14.25 11.06 21.05
CA GLN A 559 15.50 10.76 20.36
C GLN A 559 15.25 10.59 18.85
N MET A 560 14.26 9.78 18.48
CA MET A 560 13.94 9.48 17.07
C MET A 560 13.52 10.71 16.30
N LYS A 561 12.69 11.58 16.87
CA LYS A 561 12.28 12.85 16.22
C LYS A 561 13.48 13.74 15.91
N ARG A 562 14.40 13.91 16.89
CA ARG A 562 15.65 14.69 16.71
C ARG A 562 16.57 14.02 15.68
N LEU A 563 16.66 12.69 15.72
CA LEU A 563 17.47 11.92 14.79
C LEU A 563 16.96 12.10 13.35
N PHE A 564 15.65 11.97 13.09
CA PHE A 564 15.12 12.16 11.74
C PHE A 564 15.24 13.60 11.23
N ARG A 565 15.20 14.60 12.11
CA ARG A 565 15.59 15.97 11.72
C ARG A 565 17.04 16.03 11.25
N LEU A 566 17.96 15.41 12.00
CA LEU A 566 19.38 15.35 11.62
C LEU A 566 19.59 14.57 10.31
N LEU A 567 19.00 13.39 10.17
CA LEU A 567 19.11 12.55 8.97
C LEU A 567 18.54 13.24 7.72
N SER A 568 17.49 14.01 7.89
CA SER A 568 16.85 14.75 6.79
C SER A 568 17.45 16.11 6.47
N ASP A 569 18.46 16.59 7.19
CA ASP A 569 18.96 17.97 7.09
C ASP A 569 17.87 19.04 7.28
N ASP A 570 16.95 18.82 8.23
CA ASP A 570 15.76 19.64 8.46
C ASP A 570 14.83 19.77 7.22
N ARG A 571 14.80 18.78 6.33
CA ARG A 571 13.91 18.75 5.14
C ARG A 571 12.56 18.09 5.40
N LEU A 572 12.31 17.57 6.61
CA LEU A 572 11.00 17.05 6.94
C LEU A 572 9.93 18.14 6.78
N PRO A 573 8.80 17.83 6.09
CA PRO A 573 7.74 18.82 5.89
C PRO A 573 6.98 19.14 7.18
N PHE A 574 6.99 18.21 8.14
CA PHE A 574 6.21 18.27 9.37
C PHE A 574 6.81 17.37 10.45
N LEU A 575 6.62 17.75 11.72
CA LEU A 575 6.99 16.95 12.88
C LEU A 575 6.20 17.39 14.12
N PRO A 576 5.50 16.52 14.88
CA PRO A 576 4.96 16.87 16.19
C PRO A 576 6.12 16.98 17.22
N GLU A 577 6.14 18.06 17.98
CA GLU A 577 7.05 18.18 19.13
C GLU A 577 6.49 17.43 20.35
N SER A 578 5.17 17.47 20.53
CA SER A 578 4.48 16.78 21.63
C SER A 578 4.67 15.27 21.55
N CYS A 579 4.72 14.62 22.71
CA CYS A 579 4.78 13.17 22.80
C CYS A 579 3.38 12.59 22.62
N VAL A 580 2.95 12.47 21.35
CA VAL A 580 1.63 11.98 20.96
C VAL A 580 1.76 10.93 19.86
N ARG A 581 0.83 9.99 19.81
CA ARG A 581 0.63 9.13 18.65
C ARG A 581 -0.22 9.89 17.64
N LEU A 582 0.38 10.20 16.50
CA LEU A 582 -0.26 10.93 15.40
C LEU A 582 0.24 10.33 14.09
N ARG A 583 -0.65 10.06 13.16
CA ARG A 583 -0.24 9.72 11.78
C ARG A 583 -0.28 10.99 10.94
N SER A 584 0.70 11.16 10.07
CA SER A 584 0.70 12.26 9.11
C SER A 584 1.04 11.79 7.71
N PHE A 585 0.43 12.44 6.71
CA PHE A 585 0.78 12.33 5.31
C PHE A 585 1.15 13.73 4.82
N ALA A 586 2.24 13.86 4.09
CA ALA A 586 2.62 15.13 3.50
C ALA A 586 2.68 14.98 1.97
N ARG A 587 2.02 15.89 1.27
CA ARG A 587 1.92 15.90 -0.19
C ARG A 587 2.43 17.23 -0.72
N GLN A 588 3.23 17.17 -1.78
CA GLN A 588 3.75 18.37 -2.42
C GLN A 588 2.65 19.01 -3.26
N THR A 589 2.39 20.28 -3.02
CA THR A 589 1.42 21.08 -3.80
C THR A 589 2.10 22.33 -4.34
N PRO A 590 1.54 23.02 -5.31
CA PRO A 590 2.07 24.30 -5.79
C PRO A 590 2.22 25.36 -4.70
N ARG A 591 1.48 25.22 -3.58
CA ARG A 591 1.50 26.14 -2.43
C ARG A 591 2.54 25.76 -1.37
N GLY A 592 3.17 24.59 -1.51
CA GLY A 592 4.03 23.95 -0.51
C GLY A 592 3.43 22.63 -0.04
N ASN A 593 3.86 22.09 1.09
CA ASN A 593 3.37 20.80 1.55
C ASN A 593 1.96 20.91 2.15
N ALA A 594 1.01 20.14 1.64
CA ALA A 594 -0.22 19.84 2.35
C ALA A 594 0.08 18.72 3.37
N VAL A 595 -0.19 18.95 4.66
CA VAL A 595 0.02 17.96 5.71
C VAL A 595 -1.32 17.51 6.25
N ILE A 596 -1.65 16.24 6.04
CA ILE A 596 -2.89 15.63 6.49
C ILE A 596 -2.58 14.87 7.78
N LEU A 597 -3.32 15.19 8.84
CA LEU A 597 -3.17 14.62 10.17
C LEU A 597 -4.29 13.62 10.44
N PHE A 598 -3.96 12.54 11.10
CA PHE A 598 -4.92 11.55 11.58
C PHE A 598 -4.65 11.20 13.04
N ASN A 599 -5.66 11.33 13.88
CA ASN A 599 -5.63 10.88 15.28
C ASN A 599 -6.05 9.41 15.40
N PRO A 600 -5.14 8.45 15.57
CA PRO A 600 -5.47 7.03 15.72
C PRO A 600 -5.83 6.62 17.15
N ASN A 601 -5.97 7.59 18.08
CA ASN A 601 -6.23 7.30 19.49
C ASN A 601 -7.73 7.32 19.80
N LEU A 602 -8.09 6.68 20.90
CA LEU A 602 -9.43 6.76 21.50
C LEU A 602 -9.67 8.10 22.24
N ASP A 603 -8.58 8.84 22.51
CA ASP A 603 -8.64 10.12 23.20
C ASP A 603 -8.52 11.29 22.22
N CYS A 604 -9.09 12.44 22.58
CA CYS A 604 -8.87 13.70 21.91
C CYS A 604 -7.44 14.16 22.15
N LEU A 605 -6.72 14.53 21.10
CA LEU A 605 -5.41 15.15 21.20
C LEU A 605 -5.58 16.65 21.44
N ASN A 606 -5.15 17.11 22.61
CA ASN A 606 -5.21 18.51 23.03
C ASN A 606 -3.81 19.08 23.13
N ASP A 607 -3.67 20.40 22.93
CA ASP A 607 -2.42 21.15 23.13
C ASP A 607 -1.21 20.58 22.36
N VAL A 608 -1.45 20.04 21.16
CA VAL A 608 -0.40 19.44 20.35
C VAL A 608 0.42 20.52 19.66
N ALA A 609 1.68 20.66 20.06
CA ALA A 609 2.66 21.49 19.39
C ALA A 609 3.27 20.75 18.19
N VAL A 610 3.31 21.40 17.05
CA VAL A 610 3.87 20.86 15.81
C VAL A 610 4.86 21.82 15.17
N LEU A 611 5.83 21.27 14.47
CA LEU A 611 6.77 21.98 13.60
C LEU A 611 6.34 21.77 12.14
N TYR A 612 6.24 22.86 11.40
CA TYR A 612 5.93 22.86 9.98
C TYR A 612 7.07 23.51 9.19
N ALA A 613 7.46 22.92 8.07
CA ALA A 613 8.62 23.36 7.30
C ALA A 613 8.48 24.79 6.74
N GLY A 614 9.58 25.54 6.84
CA GLY A 614 9.70 26.91 6.37
C GLY A 614 9.34 27.97 7.42
N ASN A 615 9.73 29.21 7.13
CA ASN A 615 9.40 30.36 7.98
C ASN A 615 8.01 30.89 7.60
N ARG A 616 7.02 30.65 8.44
CA ARG A 616 5.60 30.93 8.17
C ARG A 616 5.01 31.72 9.33
N SER A 617 4.35 32.85 9.05
CA SER A 617 3.60 33.57 10.08
C SER A 617 2.28 32.91 10.43
N GLU A 618 1.67 32.22 9.45
CA GLU A 618 0.35 31.60 9.57
C GLU A 618 0.24 30.36 8.68
N ILE A 619 -0.60 29.40 9.10
CA ILE A 619 -1.09 28.28 8.29
C ILE A 619 -2.60 28.13 8.47
N ASP A 620 -3.27 27.53 7.48
CA ASP A 620 -4.67 27.16 7.60
C ASP A 620 -4.78 25.73 8.17
N TYR A 621 -5.62 25.55 9.17
CA TYR A 621 -6.09 24.28 9.71
C TYR A 621 -7.52 24.06 9.21
N ILE A 622 -7.79 22.91 8.63
CA ILE A 622 -9.11 22.57 8.06
C ILE A 622 -9.52 21.20 8.64
N GLY A 623 -10.62 21.18 9.38
CA GLY A 623 -11.20 19.95 9.91
C GLY A 623 -12.00 19.16 8.87
N GLU A 624 -12.49 17.97 9.23
CA GLU A 624 -13.35 17.14 8.36
C GLU A 624 -14.66 17.82 7.95
N ASP A 625 -15.13 18.79 8.74
CA ASP A 625 -16.27 19.65 8.44
C ASP A 625 -15.97 20.76 7.40
N CYS A 626 -14.76 20.76 6.85
CA CYS A 626 -14.22 21.78 5.96
C CYS A 626 -14.17 23.20 6.56
N ASN A 627 -14.39 23.36 7.86
CA ASN A 627 -14.19 24.65 8.54
C ASN A 627 -12.72 24.99 8.60
N ARG A 628 -12.39 26.19 8.12
CA ARG A 628 -11.03 26.70 8.08
C ARG A 628 -10.76 27.60 9.28
N GLN A 629 -9.74 27.24 10.06
CA GLN A 629 -9.21 28.04 11.14
C GLN A 629 -7.78 28.47 10.78
N ARG A 630 -7.45 29.75 11.00
CA ARG A 630 -6.11 30.26 10.81
C ARG A 630 -5.31 30.12 12.11
N LEU A 631 -4.17 29.46 12.01
CA LEU A 631 -3.23 29.32 13.13
C LEU A 631 -2.05 30.28 12.94
N SER A 632 -1.77 31.08 13.98
CA SER A 632 -0.60 31.96 14.03
C SER A 632 0.61 31.20 14.55
N ALA A 633 1.79 31.57 14.06
CA ALA A 633 3.06 31.01 14.52
C ALA A 633 3.25 31.22 16.04
N ALA A 634 3.61 30.18 16.75
CA ALA A 634 3.93 30.18 18.19
C ALA A 634 5.45 30.24 18.46
N GLY A 635 6.26 30.33 17.41
CA GLY A 635 7.71 30.37 17.47
C GLY A 635 8.39 29.71 16.30
N THR A 636 9.71 29.61 16.33
CA THR A 636 10.52 28.93 15.31
C THR A 636 11.53 28.00 15.97
N ASP A 637 11.91 26.95 15.26
CA ASP A 637 12.98 26.02 15.63
C ASP A 637 13.78 25.65 14.36
N GLY A 638 14.95 26.22 14.19
CA GLY A 638 15.74 26.09 12.97
C GLY A 638 15.01 26.63 11.74
N LYS A 639 14.82 25.77 10.74
CA LYS A 639 14.11 26.10 9.49
C LYS A 639 12.60 25.84 9.57
N MET A 640 12.07 25.48 10.75
CA MET A 640 10.67 25.13 10.93
C MET A 640 9.95 26.16 11.80
N THR A 641 8.66 26.31 11.57
CA THR A 641 7.77 27.17 12.36
C THR A 641 6.89 26.31 13.26
N ARG A 642 6.78 26.71 14.52
CA ARG A 642 5.95 26.07 15.53
C ARG A 642 4.53 26.59 15.45
N PHE A 643 3.55 25.66 15.51
CA PHE A 643 2.12 25.94 15.65
C PHE A 643 1.52 25.09 16.77
N LEU A 644 0.44 25.60 17.37
CA LEU A 644 -0.40 24.83 18.29
C LEU A 644 -1.66 24.42 17.57
N LEU A 645 -1.94 23.11 17.56
CA LEU A 645 -3.13 22.57 16.91
C LEU A 645 -4.37 22.76 17.77
N PRO A 646 -5.55 23.00 17.17
CA PRO A 646 -6.83 22.81 17.83
C PRO A 646 -7.00 21.37 18.32
N PRO A 647 -7.92 21.10 19.25
CA PRO A 647 -8.27 19.74 19.64
C PRO A 647 -8.58 18.89 18.41
N LEU A 648 -7.91 17.72 18.31
CA LEU A 648 -8.15 16.75 17.25
C LEU A 648 -8.86 15.54 17.85
N PRO A 649 -10.18 15.37 17.57
CA PRO A 649 -11.00 14.31 18.16
C PRO A 649 -10.48 12.89 17.86
N PRO A 650 -10.92 11.86 18.60
CA PRO A 650 -10.63 10.46 18.29
C PRO A 650 -11.02 10.10 16.87
N PHE A 651 -10.18 9.31 16.21
CA PHE A 651 -10.41 8.82 14.84
C PHE A 651 -10.85 9.91 13.86
N SER A 652 -10.28 11.11 13.97
CA SER A 652 -10.56 12.23 13.08
C SER A 652 -9.33 12.69 12.33
N MET A 653 -9.57 13.40 11.24
CA MET A 653 -8.53 13.95 10.37
C MET A 653 -8.60 15.47 10.29
N ALA A 654 -7.47 16.07 9.96
CA ALA A 654 -7.38 17.51 9.67
C ALA A 654 -6.30 17.75 8.61
N LEU A 655 -6.42 18.87 7.92
CA LEU A 655 -5.48 19.30 6.89
C LEU A 655 -4.80 20.61 7.32
N LEU A 656 -3.47 20.63 7.22
CA LEU A 656 -2.67 21.84 7.34
C LEU A 656 -2.23 22.30 5.95
N LEU A 657 -2.49 23.56 5.62
CA LEU A 657 -2.08 24.16 4.36
C LEU A 657 -1.31 25.45 4.57
N PRO A 658 -0.28 25.72 3.76
CA PRO A 658 0.30 27.05 3.70
C PRO A 658 -0.75 28.07 3.24
N LYS A 659 -0.73 29.25 3.86
CA LYS A 659 -1.53 30.39 3.38
C LYS A 659 -1.19 30.67 1.93
N GLU A 660 -2.20 30.98 1.11
CA GLU A 660 -1.96 31.56 -0.21
C GLU A 660 -1.15 32.83 -0.05
N ILE A 661 -0.04 32.94 -0.78
CA ILE A 661 0.65 34.22 -0.96
C ILE A 661 -0.28 35.01 -1.90
N ALA A 662 -0.88 36.07 -1.38
CA ALA A 662 -1.79 36.95 -2.10
C ALA A 662 -1.09 37.58 -3.30
#